data_eb38183d5b9d6965bdf560864062e673
#
_entry.id   eb38183d5b9d6965bdf560864062e673
#
_cell.length_a   1.000
_cell.length_b   1.000
_cell.length_c   1.000
_cell.angle_alpha   90.00
_cell.angle_beta   90.00
_cell.angle_gamma   90.00
#
_symmetry.space_group_name_H-M   'P 1'
#
loop_
_entity.id
_entity.type
_entity.pdbx_description
1 polymer ?
#
loop_
_entity_poly.entity_id
_entity_poly.type
_entity_poly.pdbx_seq_one_letter_code
_entity_poly.pdbx_strand_id
1 'polypeptide(L)'
;MSETSGNDSATSTTATPTSAPVAKKVPFERTHHGHTFIDDYEWMREKESPEVIAHLEAENAWTSAQTAHLEGLQNSIFTEIKTRIKETDMSVPNRRGNYWYFSRTKAGLDYGISVRIPISGPDDWTPPEVGEEPLPGEEVVFDSNIAAEGQEFFSLGSFSLSDDGSRLLYGVDTTGDERYTLHVRDLITGDDLADTIDGTFAGASLDPSGRYVFYTTVDDAWRPEKVWRHVVGTDSSDDVCIFHEPDERFFVGSGFSRSGRMMFVVTGSKTTTGYWSISADDLEAEPQEIWPRVDGVEYNVEHAVIGGEDRFFITHNRNRADFDLVDVPVADPTAPGRDVIVTESGAGTDGELRIDDLRIEDVDAFADFIVLSYRRGGFARVGIIRLGDSSSPFAPLQELPFGRETGSLYVGNNPEFEQASIRLHFTSMSTPAVIYSHRVADGTDTVLKRQPVLGSVDLNAYAETLLWAKAADGTDIPVSVVFRKDLHRFDGGTASATAGTGDGADEMNGGAASAKVEPAPLLLYGYGSYEASMDPYFSVSRLSLLDRGVVFAIAHVRGGGEMGRHWYDQGKTTAKKNTFTDFIDVARHLIDTGWTSPDRLVASGGSAGGLLMGAIANMAPELFAGISAEVPFVDALTSILMPELPLTVIEWEEWGDPLHDPEVYEYMRSYSPYENVTEAAYPQILAVTSLNDTRVLYVEPAKWVARLREVGANALLKTEMVAGHGGASGRYDAWKEIAFEYAWILDVLGRSDIEIEA
;
A
#
# COMPACT_ATOMS: atom_id res chain seq x y z
N MET A 1 5.74 19.44 63.10
CA MET A 1 5.66 20.57 62.16
C MET A 1 5.91 19.97 60.80
N SER A 2 4.82 19.76 60.08
CA SER A 2 4.80 19.13 58.75
C SER A 2 4.63 20.28 57.73
N GLU A 3 5.59 20.40 56.84
CA GLU A 3 5.44 21.24 55.67
C GLU A 3 5.02 20.39 54.50
N THR A 4 3.80 20.60 54.04
CA THR A 4 3.26 20.06 52.81
C THR A 4 3.69 20.94 51.65
N SER A 5 4.57 20.45 50.76
CA SER A 5 4.86 21.07 49.48
C SER A 5 3.74 20.72 48.50
N GLY A 6 2.92 21.69 48.17
CA GLY A 6 1.94 21.59 47.07
C GLY A 6 2.65 21.57 45.73
N ASN A 7 2.33 20.61 44.94
CA ASN A 7 2.74 20.50 43.56
C ASN A 7 1.66 21.21 42.73
N ASP A 8 1.90 22.47 42.36
CA ASP A 8 1.08 23.18 41.39
C ASP A 8 1.48 22.72 39.99
N SER A 9 0.75 21.72 39.46
CA SER A 9 0.74 21.47 38.03
C SER A 9 -0.03 22.61 37.35
N ALA A 10 0.70 23.54 36.81
CA ALA A 10 0.14 24.57 35.95
C ALA A 10 -0.36 23.93 34.66
N THR A 11 -1.65 23.65 34.58
CA THR A 11 -2.34 23.42 33.30
C THR A 11 -2.27 24.73 32.53
N SER A 12 -1.37 24.79 31.53
CA SER A 12 -1.35 25.85 30.53
C SER A 12 -2.63 25.75 29.71
N THR A 13 -3.62 26.55 30.05
CA THR A 13 -4.76 26.81 29.15
C THR A 13 -4.25 27.64 27.98
N THR A 14 -3.79 27.01 26.91
CA THR A 14 -3.55 27.69 25.64
C THR A 14 -4.87 28.27 25.17
N ALA A 15 -4.90 29.59 24.97
CA ALA A 15 -6.10 30.27 24.46
C ALA A 15 -6.42 29.74 23.06
N THR A 16 -7.69 29.44 22.80
CA THR A 16 -8.15 29.01 21.46
C THR A 16 -7.72 30.05 20.42
N PRO A 17 -7.00 29.68 19.35
CA PRO A 17 -6.55 30.61 18.34
C PRO A 17 -7.75 31.29 17.65
N THR A 18 -7.66 32.59 17.43
CA THR A 18 -8.74 33.40 16.83
C THR A 18 -8.56 33.66 15.34
N SER A 19 -7.42 33.29 14.78
CA SER A 19 -7.08 33.37 13.34
C SER A 19 -6.11 32.29 12.96
N ALA A 20 -6.11 31.91 11.66
CA ALA A 20 -5.13 30.99 11.13
C ALA A 20 -3.70 31.51 11.37
N PRO A 21 -2.73 30.61 11.63
CA PRO A 21 -1.32 30.95 11.63
C PRO A 21 -0.91 31.60 10.31
N VAL A 22 -0.07 32.61 10.37
CA VAL A 22 0.50 33.26 9.18
C VAL A 22 1.99 32.92 9.14
N ALA A 23 2.39 32.12 8.17
CA ALA A 23 3.79 31.81 7.95
C ALA A 23 4.56 33.09 7.56
N LYS A 24 5.73 33.29 8.17
CA LYS A 24 6.61 34.39 7.74
C LYS A 24 7.15 34.14 6.33
N LYS A 25 7.40 35.21 5.60
CA LYS A 25 8.03 35.16 4.30
C LYS A 25 9.53 35.43 4.42
N VAL A 26 10.33 34.45 4.00
CA VAL A 26 11.79 34.56 3.93
C VAL A 26 12.20 34.16 2.51
N PRO A 27 12.33 35.13 1.58
CA PRO A 27 12.58 34.82 0.18
C PRO A 27 13.86 34.02 0.00
N PHE A 28 13.72 32.87 -0.67
CA PHE A 28 14.80 31.99 -1.08
C PHE A 28 14.76 31.84 -2.60
N GLU A 29 15.85 32.22 -3.29
CA GLU A 29 15.90 32.17 -4.74
C GLU A 29 16.47 30.84 -5.22
N ARG A 30 15.75 30.16 -6.13
CA ARG A 30 16.24 29.01 -6.90
C ARG A 30 16.23 29.35 -8.37
N THR A 31 17.34 29.05 -9.05
CA THR A 31 17.47 29.27 -10.50
C THR A 31 17.87 27.98 -11.17
N HIS A 32 16.98 27.47 -12.02
CA HIS A 32 17.22 26.28 -12.86
C HIS A 32 16.87 26.62 -14.32
N HIS A 33 17.69 26.22 -15.26
CA HIS A 33 17.50 26.43 -16.71
C HIS A 33 17.16 27.87 -17.11
N GLY A 34 17.65 28.87 -16.34
CA GLY A 34 17.39 30.29 -16.60
C GLY A 34 16.07 30.81 -16.04
N HIS A 35 15.27 29.99 -15.40
CA HIS A 35 14.07 30.36 -14.67
C HIS A 35 14.41 30.54 -13.19
N THR A 36 14.06 31.72 -12.61
CA THR A 36 14.22 31.98 -11.17
C THR A 36 12.86 31.91 -10.49
N PHE A 37 12.77 31.06 -9.48
CA PHE A 37 11.63 30.93 -8.59
C PHE A 37 12.00 31.44 -7.20
N ILE A 38 11.12 32.24 -6.59
CA ILE A 38 11.27 32.74 -5.22
C ILE A 38 10.36 31.94 -4.32
N ASP A 39 10.95 31.20 -3.39
CA ASP A 39 10.27 30.41 -2.40
C ASP A 39 10.28 31.14 -1.06
N ASP A 40 9.13 31.67 -0.66
CA ASP A 40 8.99 32.44 0.59
C ASP A 40 9.01 31.54 1.84
N TYR A 41 8.82 30.22 1.67
CA TYR A 41 8.58 29.28 2.77
C TYR A 41 9.62 28.18 2.91
N GLU A 42 10.72 28.23 2.16
CA GLU A 42 11.81 27.22 2.24
C GLU A 42 12.39 27.07 3.64
N TRP A 43 12.33 28.12 4.48
CA TRP A 43 12.79 28.09 5.88
C TRP A 43 12.10 27.00 6.72
N MET A 44 10.91 26.53 6.31
CA MET A 44 10.19 25.44 6.99
C MET A 44 10.89 24.08 6.85
N ARG A 45 11.89 23.95 5.99
CA ARG A 45 12.67 22.71 5.80
C ARG A 45 13.56 22.38 7.00
N GLU A 46 13.90 23.37 7.81
CA GLU A 46 14.76 23.22 8.98
C GLU A 46 14.02 22.52 10.14
N LYS A 47 13.86 21.19 10.05
CA LYS A 47 13.07 20.36 10.97
C LYS A 47 13.35 20.61 12.45
N GLU A 48 14.64 20.75 12.82
CA GLU A 48 15.07 20.94 14.20
C GLU A 48 14.92 22.38 14.70
N SER A 49 14.47 23.30 13.84
CA SER A 49 14.27 24.70 14.21
C SER A 49 13.09 24.85 15.18
N PRO A 50 13.30 25.45 16.39
CA PRO A 50 12.18 25.73 17.30
C PRO A 50 11.07 26.58 16.66
N GLU A 51 11.40 27.38 15.66
CA GLU A 51 10.43 28.21 14.95
C GLU A 51 9.55 27.36 14.02
N VAL A 52 10.09 26.34 13.37
CA VAL A 52 9.34 25.40 12.55
C VAL A 52 8.41 24.57 13.43
N ILE A 53 8.92 24.00 14.52
CA ILE A 53 8.10 23.23 15.47
C ILE A 53 6.95 24.09 16.01
N ALA A 54 7.24 25.31 16.46
CA ALA A 54 6.20 26.22 16.97
C ALA A 54 5.15 26.58 15.89
N HIS A 55 5.56 26.69 14.61
CA HIS A 55 4.62 26.92 13.51
C HIS A 55 3.71 25.71 13.29
N LEU A 56 4.24 24.49 13.24
CA LEU A 56 3.47 23.25 13.07
C LEU A 56 2.51 23.02 14.26
N GLU A 57 2.95 23.27 15.50
CA GLU A 57 2.09 23.23 16.69
C GLU A 57 0.95 24.25 16.62
N ALA A 58 1.23 25.47 16.11
CA ALA A 58 0.21 26.47 15.90
C ALA A 58 -0.81 26.08 14.82
N GLU A 59 -0.36 25.43 13.75
CA GLU A 59 -1.23 24.84 12.72
C GLU A 59 -2.12 23.74 13.29
N ASN A 60 -1.56 22.84 14.09
CA ASN A 60 -2.33 21.80 14.78
C ASN A 60 -3.38 22.42 15.73
N ALA A 61 -3.01 23.44 16.50
CA ALA A 61 -3.94 24.13 17.38
C ALA A 61 -5.07 24.83 16.60
N TRP A 62 -4.75 25.42 15.44
CA TRP A 62 -5.74 26.04 14.56
C TRP A 62 -6.68 24.99 13.97
N THR A 63 -6.16 23.91 13.42
CA THR A 63 -6.94 22.79 12.84
C THR A 63 -7.86 22.19 13.90
N SER A 64 -7.37 21.95 15.12
CA SER A 64 -8.18 21.47 16.24
C SER A 64 -9.30 22.45 16.60
N ALA A 65 -9.03 23.77 16.58
CA ALA A 65 -10.06 24.78 16.85
C ALA A 65 -11.14 24.82 15.75
N GLN A 66 -10.75 24.66 14.48
CA GLN A 66 -11.69 24.66 13.35
C GLN A 66 -12.55 23.39 13.31
N THR A 67 -12.04 22.27 13.78
CA THR A 67 -12.72 20.97 13.80
C THR A 67 -13.32 20.59 15.15
N ALA A 68 -13.23 21.49 16.16
CA ALA A 68 -13.72 21.22 17.53
C ALA A 68 -15.22 20.85 17.59
N HIS A 69 -16.03 21.39 16.68
CA HIS A 69 -17.46 21.05 16.57
C HIS A 69 -17.70 19.61 16.10
N LEU A 70 -16.67 18.94 15.56
CA LEU A 70 -16.72 17.56 15.06
C LEU A 70 -16.26 16.52 16.10
N GLU A 71 -15.81 16.92 17.30
CA GLU A 71 -15.30 16.01 18.32
C GLU A 71 -16.32 14.90 18.67
N GLY A 72 -17.59 15.24 18.78
CA GLY A 72 -18.65 14.26 19.00
C GLY A 72 -18.76 13.25 17.87
N LEU A 73 -18.68 13.68 16.63
CA LEU A 73 -18.73 12.82 15.45
C LEU A 73 -17.46 11.95 15.33
N GLN A 74 -16.27 12.50 15.59
CA GLN A 74 -15.01 11.76 15.62
C GLN A 74 -15.08 10.60 16.63
N ASN A 75 -15.56 10.88 17.86
CA ASN A 75 -15.74 9.87 18.89
C ASN A 75 -16.78 8.79 18.49
N SER A 76 -17.84 9.20 17.79
CA SER A 76 -18.85 8.28 17.27
C SER A 76 -18.26 7.34 16.21
N ILE A 77 -17.55 7.88 15.20
CA ILE A 77 -16.89 7.11 14.14
C ILE A 77 -15.83 6.17 14.72
N PHE A 78 -15.00 6.64 15.65
CA PHE A 78 -14.02 5.80 16.34
C PHE A 78 -14.73 4.63 17.05
N THR A 79 -15.84 4.89 17.73
CA THR A 79 -16.62 3.86 18.43
C THR A 79 -17.24 2.88 17.43
N GLU A 80 -17.76 3.35 16.32
CA GLU A 80 -18.30 2.51 15.23
C GLU A 80 -17.22 1.58 14.67
N ILE A 81 -16.03 2.09 14.36
CA ILE A 81 -14.89 1.28 13.90
C ILE A 81 -14.55 0.23 14.95
N LYS A 82 -14.34 0.65 16.18
CA LYS A 82 -13.95 -0.22 17.29
C LYS A 82 -14.96 -1.33 17.56
N THR A 83 -16.26 -1.02 17.56
CA THR A 83 -17.31 -1.99 17.86
C THR A 83 -17.59 -2.96 16.70
N ARG A 84 -17.27 -2.57 15.47
CA ARG A 84 -17.42 -3.42 14.28
C ARG A 84 -16.21 -4.33 14.03
N ILE A 85 -15.06 -4.00 14.58
CA ILE A 85 -13.84 -4.82 14.49
C ILE A 85 -13.79 -5.78 15.67
N LYS A 86 -13.49 -7.05 15.40
CA LYS A 86 -13.20 -8.02 16.44
C LYS A 86 -11.81 -7.75 17.02
N GLU A 87 -11.75 -7.04 18.17
CA GLU A 87 -10.48 -6.61 18.78
C GLU A 87 -9.62 -7.78 19.28
N THR A 88 -10.24 -8.83 19.85
CA THR A 88 -9.56 -10.07 20.20
C THR A 88 -9.77 -11.07 19.08
N ASP A 89 -8.79 -11.17 18.20
CA ASP A 89 -8.86 -12.03 17.00
C ASP A 89 -7.53 -12.73 16.74
N MET A 90 -7.57 -13.78 15.90
CA MET A 90 -6.41 -14.56 15.52
C MET A 90 -6.31 -14.66 13.99
N SER A 91 -5.10 -14.62 13.46
CA SER A 91 -4.87 -14.96 12.07
C SER A 91 -5.03 -16.47 11.83
N VAL A 92 -5.15 -16.86 10.56
CA VAL A 92 -5.12 -18.29 10.20
C VAL A 92 -3.69 -18.80 10.41
N PRO A 93 -3.46 -19.92 11.14
CA PRO A 93 -2.12 -20.45 11.34
C PRO A 93 -1.44 -20.86 10.02
N ASN A 94 -0.19 -20.46 9.83
CA ASN A 94 0.68 -20.85 8.71
C ASN A 94 1.73 -21.84 9.20
N ARG A 95 1.93 -22.96 8.48
CA ARG A 95 2.99 -23.89 8.78
C ARG A 95 4.33 -23.35 8.30
N ARG A 96 5.37 -23.41 9.15
CA ARG A 96 6.77 -23.25 8.76
C ARG A 96 7.61 -24.26 9.57
N GLY A 97 8.27 -25.16 8.87
CA GLY A 97 9.06 -26.22 9.50
C GLY A 97 8.21 -27.06 10.46
N ASN A 98 8.61 -27.07 11.73
CA ASN A 98 7.99 -27.88 12.77
C ASN A 98 6.90 -27.17 13.58
N TYR A 99 6.44 -26.01 13.12
CA TYR A 99 5.48 -25.21 13.86
C TYR A 99 4.39 -24.62 12.97
N TRP A 100 3.21 -24.39 13.58
CA TRP A 100 2.18 -23.51 13.10
C TRP A 100 2.36 -22.12 13.73
N TYR A 101 2.54 -21.09 12.93
CA TYR A 101 2.68 -19.69 13.37
C TYR A 101 1.42 -18.89 13.05
N PHE A 102 1.00 -18.06 13.99
CA PHE A 102 -0.12 -17.16 13.83
C PHE A 102 0.01 -15.95 14.74
N SER A 103 -0.80 -14.92 14.48
CA SER A 103 -0.87 -13.74 15.33
C SER A 103 -2.15 -13.71 16.13
N ARG A 104 -2.06 -13.12 17.32
CA ARG A 104 -3.20 -12.78 18.19
C ARG A 104 -3.25 -11.28 18.36
N THR A 105 -4.45 -10.71 18.33
CA THR A 105 -4.73 -9.39 18.88
C THR A 105 -5.56 -9.53 20.15
N LYS A 106 -5.48 -8.56 21.05
CA LYS A 106 -6.29 -8.53 22.27
C LYS A 106 -6.91 -7.15 22.45
N ALA A 107 -8.15 -7.11 22.91
CA ALA A 107 -8.83 -5.86 23.24
C ALA A 107 -7.99 -5.04 24.24
N GLY A 108 -7.82 -3.75 23.96
CA GLY A 108 -7.05 -2.83 24.77
C GLY A 108 -5.54 -2.82 24.48
N LEU A 109 -5.03 -3.65 23.55
CA LEU A 109 -3.65 -3.64 23.10
C LEU A 109 -3.55 -3.10 21.66
N ASP A 110 -2.51 -2.32 21.37
CA ASP A 110 -2.32 -1.67 20.08
C ASP A 110 -1.75 -2.60 19.02
N TYR A 111 -0.90 -3.54 19.41
CA TYR A 111 -0.12 -4.36 18.47
C TYR A 111 -0.48 -5.85 18.58
N GLY A 112 -0.02 -6.61 17.59
CA GLY A 112 -0.15 -8.05 17.52
C GLY A 112 0.85 -8.78 18.44
N ILE A 113 0.50 -10.03 18.77
CA ILE A 113 1.35 -10.98 19.47
C ILE A 113 1.56 -12.15 18.53
N SER A 114 2.81 -12.38 18.11
CA SER A 114 3.19 -13.54 17.30
C SER A 114 3.36 -14.76 18.19
N VAL A 115 2.67 -15.84 17.84
CA VAL A 115 2.67 -17.09 18.60
C VAL A 115 2.90 -18.28 17.68
N ARG A 116 3.32 -19.41 18.27
CA ARG A 116 3.48 -20.68 17.56
C ARG A 116 2.99 -21.86 18.38
N ILE A 117 2.70 -22.97 17.69
CA ILE A 117 2.39 -24.26 18.29
C ILE A 117 3.10 -25.35 17.49
N PRO A 118 3.70 -26.39 18.12
CA PRO A 118 4.29 -27.50 17.38
C PRO A 118 3.27 -28.23 16.50
N ILE A 119 3.71 -28.68 15.31
CA ILE A 119 2.94 -29.59 14.47
C ILE A 119 2.80 -30.96 15.16
N SER A 120 1.75 -31.71 14.85
CA SER A 120 1.53 -33.06 15.40
C SER A 120 2.43 -34.14 14.72
N GLY A 121 3.01 -33.80 13.57
CA GLY A 121 3.91 -34.68 12.81
C GLY A 121 4.18 -34.12 11.40
N PRO A 122 5.11 -34.72 10.64
CA PRO A 122 5.52 -34.20 9.32
C PRO A 122 4.35 -34.12 8.32
N ASP A 123 3.36 -34.99 8.45
CA ASP A 123 2.18 -35.03 7.56
C ASP A 123 1.04 -34.11 8.04
N ASP A 124 1.28 -33.26 9.05
CA ASP A 124 0.28 -32.32 9.57
C ASP A 124 0.21 -31.06 8.71
N TRP A 125 -0.73 -31.04 7.76
CA TRP A 125 -1.01 -29.94 6.86
C TRP A 125 -2.36 -29.26 7.13
N THR A 126 -3.05 -29.68 8.23
CA THR A 126 -4.32 -29.08 8.62
C THR A 126 -4.09 -28.03 9.70
N PRO A 127 -4.35 -26.75 9.42
CA PRO A 127 -4.18 -25.71 10.42
C PRO A 127 -5.05 -26.01 11.66
N PRO A 128 -4.51 -25.85 12.88
CA PRO A 128 -5.28 -26.02 14.09
C PRO A 128 -6.40 -24.96 14.15
N GLU A 129 -7.55 -25.35 14.70
CA GLU A 129 -8.59 -24.40 15.06
C GLU A 129 -8.13 -23.55 16.24
N VAL A 130 -8.00 -22.23 16.02
CA VAL A 130 -7.56 -21.27 17.03
C VAL A 130 -8.73 -20.49 17.59
N GLY A 131 -8.79 -20.37 18.92
CA GLY A 131 -9.79 -19.60 19.64
C GLY A 131 -9.16 -18.48 20.46
N GLU A 132 -9.96 -17.78 21.27
CA GLU A 132 -9.49 -16.68 22.12
C GLU A 132 -8.54 -17.19 23.21
N GLU A 133 -8.79 -18.39 23.73
CA GLU A 133 -7.90 -19.04 24.72
C GLU A 133 -6.67 -19.64 24.02
N PRO A 134 -5.48 -19.53 24.64
CA PRO A 134 -4.27 -20.17 24.13
C PRO A 134 -4.43 -21.69 23.97
N LEU A 135 -3.88 -22.23 22.91
CA LEU A 135 -3.86 -23.67 22.69
C LEU A 135 -2.83 -24.37 23.60
N PRO A 136 -3.04 -25.65 23.98
CA PRO A 136 -2.03 -26.40 24.68
C PRO A 136 -0.70 -26.47 23.94
N GLY A 137 0.38 -25.99 24.56
CA GLY A 137 1.71 -25.93 23.93
C GLY A 137 1.94 -24.69 23.06
N GLU A 138 1.03 -23.72 23.09
CA GLU A 138 1.24 -22.43 22.43
C GLU A 138 2.34 -21.64 23.14
N GLU A 139 3.26 -21.09 22.35
CA GLU A 139 4.40 -20.30 22.79
C GLU A 139 4.35 -18.92 22.15
N VAL A 140 4.69 -17.87 22.92
CA VAL A 140 4.88 -16.52 22.40
C VAL A 140 6.25 -16.45 21.71
N VAL A 141 6.24 -16.06 20.45
CA VAL A 141 7.44 -15.80 19.65
C VAL A 141 7.91 -14.35 19.81
N PHE A 142 6.94 -13.41 19.72
CA PHE A 142 7.22 -11.99 19.87
C PHE A 142 5.94 -11.25 20.26
N ASP A 143 6.03 -10.42 21.30
CA ASP A 143 4.94 -9.54 21.72
C ASP A 143 5.32 -8.08 21.40
N SER A 144 4.74 -7.54 20.34
CA SER A 144 5.00 -6.16 19.90
C SER A 144 4.56 -5.13 20.94
N ASN A 145 3.59 -5.46 21.82
CA ASN A 145 3.17 -4.53 22.87
C ASN A 145 4.23 -4.39 23.96
N ILE A 146 4.96 -5.47 24.28
CA ILE A 146 6.08 -5.41 25.21
C ILE A 146 7.24 -4.64 24.59
N ALA A 147 7.53 -4.87 23.30
CA ALA A 147 8.61 -4.18 22.61
C ALA A 147 8.33 -2.67 22.43
N ALA A 148 7.07 -2.28 22.31
CA ALA A 148 6.62 -0.89 22.21
C ALA A 148 6.50 -0.17 23.56
N GLU A 149 6.69 -0.86 24.69
CA GLU A 149 6.49 -0.27 26.03
C GLU A 149 7.44 0.92 26.26
N GLY A 150 6.87 2.10 26.51
CA GLY A 150 7.61 3.34 26.74
C GLY A 150 8.11 4.05 25.47
N GLN A 151 7.76 3.58 24.29
CA GLN A 151 8.03 4.24 23.02
C GLN A 151 6.85 5.12 22.60
N GLU A 152 7.14 6.27 22.03
CA GLU A 152 6.12 7.15 21.42
C GLU A 152 5.72 6.66 20.02
N PHE A 153 6.65 5.99 19.34
CA PHE A 153 6.45 5.35 18.04
C PHE A 153 7.03 3.94 18.06
N PHE A 154 6.42 2.98 17.37
CA PHE A 154 6.92 1.63 17.20
C PHE A 154 6.51 1.05 15.86
N SER A 155 7.48 0.55 15.11
CA SER A 155 7.28 -0.19 13.88
C SER A 155 8.20 -1.40 13.81
N LEU A 156 7.67 -2.52 13.29
CA LEU A 156 8.41 -3.77 13.08
C LEU A 156 8.74 -3.91 11.58
N GLY A 157 10.01 -3.68 11.20
CA GLY A 157 10.44 -3.69 9.80
C GLY A 157 11.05 -5.00 9.32
N SER A 158 11.45 -5.88 10.25
CA SER A 158 12.00 -7.19 9.93
C SER A 158 11.48 -8.24 10.90
N PHE A 159 11.13 -9.43 10.39
CA PHE A 159 10.70 -10.57 11.17
C PHE A 159 11.01 -11.86 10.41
N SER A 160 12.08 -12.55 10.78
CA SER A 160 12.55 -13.74 10.09
C SER A 160 12.89 -14.85 11.07
N LEU A 161 12.51 -16.08 10.74
CA LEU A 161 12.68 -17.27 11.58
C LEU A 161 13.67 -18.23 10.90
N SER A 162 14.48 -18.94 11.70
CA SER A 162 15.21 -20.11 11.22
C SER A 162 14.24 -21.27 10.93
N ASP A 163 14.61 -22.19 10.04
CA ASP A 163 13.73 -23.33 9.66
C ASP A 163 13.49 -24.32 10.79
N ASP A 164 14.45 -24.46 11.71
CA ASP A 164 14.28 -25.28 12.91
C ASP A 164 13.41 -24.60 13.99
N GLY A 165 13.09 -23.32 13.80
CA GLY A 165 12.31 -22.50 14.73
C GLY A 165 13.07 -22.14 16.01
N SER A 166 14.40 -22.26 16.04
CA SER A 166 15.19 -21.94 17.24
C SER A 166 15.55 -20.47 17.38
N ARG A 167 15.51 -19.71 16.27
CA ARG A 167 15.92 -18.30 16.24
C ARG A 167 14.90 -17.40 15.55
N LEU A 168 14.79 -16.17 16.06
CA LEU A 168 14.05 -15.07 15.49
C LEU A 168 14.99 -13.88 15.28
N LEU A 169 15.04 -13.37 14.06
CA LEU A 169 15.53 -12.03 13.74
C LEU A 169 14.34 -11.07 13.75
N TYR A 170 14.47 -9.95 14.44
CA TYR A 170 13.49 -8.87 14.35
C TYR A 170 14.18 -7.51 14.30
N GLY A 171 13.56 -6.55 13.61
CA GLY A 171 14.05 -5.19 13.46
C GLY A 171 12.99 -4.18 13.85
N VAL A 172 13.34 -3.20 14.70
CA VAL A 172 12.43 -2.20 15.24
C VAL A 172 12.86 -0.80 14.88
N ASP A 173 11.88 0.06 14.51
CA ASP A 173 12.00 1.51 14.43
C ASP A 173 11.15 2.12 15.54
N THR A 174 11.75 3.00 16.34
CA THR A 174 11.11 3.72 17.45
C THR A 174 11.06 5.23 17.22
N THR A 175 11.41 5.69 16.03
CA THR A 175 11.52 7.11 15.66
C THR A 175 10.60 7.52 14.52
N GLY A 176 10.15 6.56 13.70
CA GLY A 176 9.29 6.78 12.53
C GLY A 176 10.06 7.20 11.28
N ASP A 177 11.39 7.10 11.27
CA ASP A 177 12.25 7.48 10.15
C ASP A 177 12.68 6.30 9.26
N GLU A 178 12.08 5.13 9.46
CA GLU A 178 12.35 3.89 8.71
C GLU A 178 13.79 3.38 8.82
N ARG A 179 14.52 3.74 9.88
CA ARG A 179 15.79 3.11 10.28
C ARG A 179 15.55 2.15 11.42
N TYR A 180 16.00 0.92 11.22
CA TYR A 180 15.72 -0.17 12.15
C TYR A 180 16.97 -0.61 12.88
N THR A 181 16.79 -1.01 14.14
CA THR A 181 17.76 -1.76 14.91
C THR A 181 17.38 -3.23 14.90
N LEU A 182 18.30 -4.10 14.43
CA LEU A 182 18.10 -5.54 14.39
C LEU A 182 18.57 -6.21 15.66
N HIS A 183 17.84 -7.24 16.07
CA HIS A 183 18.12 -8.12 17.19
C HIS A 183 17.88 -9.57 16.78
N VAL A 184 18.63 -10.50 17.41
CA VAL A 184 18.44 -11.94 17.27
C VAL A 184 18.00 -12.51 18.61
N ARG A 185 16.88 -13.24 18.61
CA ARG A 185 16.34 -13.93 19.82
C ARG A 185 16.54 -15.43 19.71
N ASP A 186 17.03 -16.04 20.76
CA ASP A 186 16.99 -17.50 20.95
C ASP A 186 15.59 -17.88 21.46
N LEU A 187 14.82 -18.58 20.64
CA LEU A 187 13.42 -18.97 20.98
C LEU A 187 13.34 -20.18 21.93
N ILE A 188 14.47 -20.84 22.22
CA ILE A 188 14.53 -21.93 23.22
C ILE A 188 14.64 -21.35 24.62
N THR A 189 15.48 -20.34 24.80
CA THR A 189 15.65 -19.65 26.10
C THR A 189 14.68 -18.49 26.29
N GLY A 190 14.24 -17.88 25.20
CA GLY A 190 13.40 -16.67 25.18
C GLY A 190 14.19 -15.37 25.31
N ASP A 191 15.55 -15.46 25.38
CA ASP A 191 16.44 -14.30 25.56
C ASP A 191 16.92 -13.75 24.21
N ASP A 192 17.12 -12.44 24.14
CA ASP A 192 17.83 -11.82 23.03
C ASP A 192 19.33 -12.09 23.16
N LEU A 193 19.97 -12.44 22.04
CA LEU A 193 21.41 -12.58 21.95
C LEU A 193 22.08 -11.20 22.04
N ALA A 194 23.40 -11.19 22.06
CA ALA A 194 24.15 -9.93 22.13
C ALA A 194 24.18 -9.15 20.79
N ASP A 195 23.68 -9.79 19.75
CA ASP A 195 23.65 -9.22 18.39
C ASP A 195 22.73 -8.01 18.32
N THR A 196 23.30 -6.86 18.00
CA THR A 196 22.57 -5.60 17.77
C THR A 196 23.18 -4.90 16.57
N ILE A 197 22.38 -4.62 15.55
CA ILE A 197 22.82 -3.97 14.33
C ILE A 197 21.93 -2.75 14.09
N ASP A 198 22.52 -1.57 14.19
CA ASP A 198 21.81 -0.29 14.04
C ASP A 198 21.84 0.23 12.59
N GLY A 199 20.88 1.11 12.26
CA GLY A 199 20.86 1.86 11.01
C GLY A 199 20.58 1.03 9.78
N THR A 200 19.84 -0.07 9.96
CA THR A 200 19.45 -0.95 8.86
C THR A 200 18.17 -0.48 8.19
N PHE A 201 17.92 -0.94 6.97
CA PHE A 201 16.64 -0.83 6.30
C PHE A 201 15.75 -2.03 6.64
N ALA A 202 14.44 -1.93 6.34
CA ALA A 202 13.51 -3.04 6.54
C ALA A 202 13.84 -4.25 5.65
N GLY A 203 13.38 -5.45 6.05
CA GLY A 203 13.46 -6.65 5.22
C GLY A 203 14.71 -7.52 5.44
N ALA A 204 15.45 -7.33 6.55
CA ALA A 204 16.53 -8.24 6.93
C ALA A 204 16.02 -9.68 7.13
N SER A 205 16.85 -10.68 6.80
CA SER A 205 16.47 -12.10 6.85
C SER A 205 17.55 -12.97 7.49
N LEU A 206 17.10 -14.02 8.21
CA LEU A 206 17.95 -15.15 8.63
C LEU A 206 18.12 -16.12 7.46
N ASP A 207 19.28 -16.74 7.35
CA ASP A 207 19.44 -17.95 6.55
C ASP A 207 18.63 -19.12 7.17
N PRO A 208 18.27 -20.16 6.39
CA PRO A 208 17.50 -21.29 6.90
C PRO A 208 18.08 -21.96 8.17
N SER A 209 19.41 -21.97 8.32
CA SER A 209 20.08 -22.55 9.50
C SER A 209 20.10 -21.62 10.72
N GLY A 210 19.77 -20.33 10.55
CA GLY A 210 19.86 -19.31 11.59
C GLY A 210 21.28 -18.89 11.97
N ARG A 211 22.28 -19.21 11.13
CA ARG A 211 23.69 -18.87 11.36
C ARG A 211 24.05 -17.45 10.89
N TYR A 212 23.43 -17.00 9.79
CA TYR A 212 23.70 -15.73 9.17
C TYR A 212 22.48 -14.83 9.15
N VAL A 213 22.72 -13.52 9.31
CA VAL A 213 21.75 -12.46 9.01
C VAL A 213 22.19 -11.74 7.75
N PHE A 214 21.27 -11.55 6.81
CA PHE A 214 21.46 -10.68 5.65
C PHE A 214 20.62 -9.43 5.81
N TYR A 215 21.25 -8.26 5.67
CA TYR A 215 20.59 -6.98 5.88
C TYR A 215 21.13 -5.90 4.96
N THR A 216 20.41 -4.81 4.82
CA THR A 216 20.81 -3.65 4.04
C THR A 216 21.01 -2.44 4.92
N THR A 217 21.96 -1.59 4.55
CA THR A 217 22.15 -0.27 5.15
C THR A 217 21.80 0.83 4.15
N VAL A 218 21.37 1.98 4.66
CA VAL A 218 21.04 3.14 3.86
C VAL A 218 22.17 4.16 3.84
N ASP A 219 22.28 4.90 2.74
CA ASP A 219 23.16 6.08 2.65
C ASP A 219 22.51 7.33 3.26
N ASP A 220 23.14 8.49 3.11
CA ASP A 220 22.65 9.76 3.64
C ASP A 220 21.29 10.19 3.00
N ALA A 221 20.99 9.72 1.78
CA ALA A 221 19.74 9.94 1.07
C ALA A 221 18.70 8.83 1.29
N TRP A 222 18.80 8.05 2.37
CA TRP A 222 17.90 6.91 2.70
C TRP A 222 17.83 5.81 1.63
N ARG A 223 18.86 5.71 0.77
CA ARG A 223 18.93 4.70 -0.28
C ARG A 223 19.54 3.41 0.26
N PRO A 224 18.88 2.25 0.24
CA PRO A 224 19.52 0.96 0.52
C PRO A 224 20.53 0.66 -0.59
N GLU A 225 21.83 0.71 -0.27
CA GLU A 225 22.92 0.61 -1.23
C GLU A 225 23.83 -0.59 -1.06
N LYS A 226 23.84 -1.20 0.14
CA LYS A 226 24.73 -2.32 0.47
C LYS A 226 23.99 -3.47 1.11
N VAL A 227 24.39 -4.70 0.76
CA VAL A 227 23.98 -5.93 1.45
C VAL A 227 25.14 -6.43 2.28
N TRP A 228 24.85 -6.71 3.53
CA TRP A 228 25.79 -7.22 4.51
C TRP A 228 25.42 -8.63 4.95
N ARG A 229 26.43 -9.41 5.30
CA ARG A 229 26.31 -10.71 5.96
C ARG A 229 26.92 -10.64 7.35
N HIS A 230 26.07 -10.83 8.35
CA HIS A 230 26.45 -10.95 9.76
C HIS A 230 26.47 -12.41 10.19
N VAL A 231 27.43 -12.79 11.02
CA VAL A 231 27.49 -14.12 11.66
C VAL A 231 26.89 -14.01 13.05
N VAL A 232 25.76 -14.67 13.30
CA VAL A 232 25.08 -14.61 14.59
C VAL A 232 26.01 -15.01 15.72
N GLY A 233 26.08 -14.14 16.75
CA GLY A 233 26.97 -14.27 17.90
C GLY A 233 28.34 -13.57 17.76
N THR A 234 28.54 -12.78 16.71
CA THR A 234 29.74 -11.95 16.52
C THR A 234 29.41 -10.45 16.66
N ASP A 235 30.46 -9.60 16.70
CA ASP A 235 30.28 -8.15 16.70
C ASP A 235 29.96 -7.66 15.26
N SER A 236 29.02 -6.71 15.13
CA SER A 236 28.62 -6.17 13.80
C SER A 236 29.78 -5.45 13.07
N SER A 237 30.84 -5.06 13.77
CA SER A 237 32.08 -4.54 13.12
C SER A 237 32.84 -5.58 12.31
N ASP A 238 32.53 -6.88 12.50
CA ASP A 238 33.14 -8.00 11.77
C ASP A 238 32.30 -8.38 10.51
N ASP A 239 31.20 -7.69 10.25
CA ASP A 239 30.28 -7.99 9.17
C ASP A 239 30.90 -7.79 7.79
N VAL A 240 30.52 -8.63 6.84
CA VAL A 240 31.04 -8.63 5.48
C VAL A 240 30.04 -7.98 4.54
N CYS A 241 30.44 -6.87 3.90
CA CYS A 241 29.69 -6.32 2.78
C CYS A 241 29.84 -7.27 1.58
N ILE A 242 28.76 -7.95 1.21
CA ILE A 242 28.75 -8.93 0.11
C ILE A 242 28.33 -8.32 -1.22
N PHE A 243 27.68 -7.16 -1.19
CA PHE A 243 27.24 -6.44 -2.38
C PHE A 243 27.16 -4.93 -2.12
N HIS A 244 27.55 -4.14 -3.12
CA HIS A 244 27.42 -2.68 -3.12
C HIS A 244 26.99 -2.19 -4.50
N GLU A 245 25.89 -1.45 -4.55
CA GLU A 245 25.38 -0.79 -5.75
C GLU A 245 25.76 0.69 -5.75
N PRO A 246 26.70 1.12 -6.58
CA PRO A 246 27.16 2.50 -6.60
C PRO A 246 26.24 3.44 -7.41
N ASP A 247 25.35 2.90 -8.26
CA ASP A 247 24.43 3.72 -9.06
C ASP A 247 23.24 4.17 -8.21
N GLU A 248 23.16 5.48 -7.96
CA GLU A 248 22.13 6.07 -7.08
C GLU A 248 20.69 5.87 -7.57
N ARG A 249 20.50 5.47 -8.83
CA ARG A 249 19.17 5.13 -9.36
C ARG A 249 18.59 3.81 -8.81
N PHE A 250 19.42 2.99 -8.16
CA PHE A 250 19.02 1.65 -7.74
C PHE A 250 18.99 1.49 -6.22
N PHE A 251 17.97 0.81 -5.76
CA PHE A 251 17.89 0.27 -4.41
C PHE A 251 18.34 -1.19 -4.41
N VAL A 252 18.86 -1.63 -3.28
CA VAL A 252 19.32 -3.01 -3.07
C VAL A 252 18.43 -3.71 -2.05
N GLY A 253 18.13 -4.97 -2.33
CA GLY A 253 17.47 -5.87 -1.38
C GLY A 253 18.09 -7.25 -1.40
N SER A 254 17.72 -8.09 -0.44
CA SER A 254 18.13 -9.49 -0.40
C SER A 254 17.03 -10.37 0.21
N GLY A 255 17.03 -11.67 -0.17
CA GLY A 255 16.07 -12.62 0.37
C GLY A 255 16.35 -14.04 -0.10
N PHE A 256 15.70 -15.02 0.53
CA PHE A 256 15.80 -16.42 0.15
C PHE A 256 14.64 -16.83 -0.74
N SER A 257 14.92 -17.70 -1.71
CA SER A 257 13.87 -18.39 -2.48
C SER A 257 12.99 -19.22 -1.52
N ARG A 258 11.73 -19.46 -1.91
CA ARG A 258 10.80 -20.31 -1.14
C ARG A 258 11.36 -21.73 -0.92
N SER A 259 12.12 -22.22 -1.87
CA SER A 259 12.81 -23.53 -1.75
C SER A 259 13.89 -23.56 -0.66
N GLY A 260 14.32 -22.40 -0.13
CA GLY A 260 15.43 -22.28 0.81
C GLY A 260 16.80 -22.57 0.21
N ARG A 261 16.89 -22.81 -1.12
CA ARG A 261 18.13 -23.26 -1.79
C ARG A 261 18.96 -22.13 -2.37
N MET A 262 18.36 -20.97 -2.60
CA MET A 262 19.03 -19.79 -3.14
C MET A 262 18.81 -18.57 -2.27
N MET A 263 19.86 -17.81 -2.08
CA MET A 263 19.82 -16.45 -1.58
C MET A 263 19.97 -15.52 -2.78
N PHE A 264 19.09 -14.54 -2.90
CA PHE A 264 19.14 -13.52 -3.94
C PHE A 264 19.57 -12.17 -3.40
N VAL A 265 20.38 -11.47 -4.18
CA VAL A 265 20.57 -10.02 -4.09
C VAL A 265 19.87 -9.42 -5.31
N VAL A 266 19.06 -8.41 -5.07
CA VAL A 266 18.31 -7.72 -6.12
C VAL A 266 18.64 -6.24 -6.11
N THR A 267 18.84 -5.65 -7.28
CA THR A 267 18.87 -4.21 -7.47
C THR A 267 17.71 -3.77 -8.33
N GLY A 268 17.04 -2.70 -7.97
CA GLY A 268 15.89 -2.20 -8.71
C GLY A 268 15.86 -0.68 -8.78
N SER A 269 15.67 -0.14 -9.99
CA SER A 269 15.16 1.19 -10.22
C SER A 269 13.65 1.12 -10.50
N LYS A 270 13.02 2.19 -10.95
CA LYS A 270 11.60 2.16 -11.35
C LYS A 270 11.34 1.37 -12.64
N THR A 271 12.36 1.14 -13.46
CA THR A 271 12.21 0.55 -14.80
C THR A 271 13.26 -0.50 -15.15
N THR A 272 14.20 -0.78 -14.24
CA THR A 272 15.31 -1.70 -14.50
C THR A 272 15.62 -2.53 -13.27
N THR A 273 15.82 -3.85 -13.43
CA THR A 273 16.24 -4.72 -12.33
C THR A 273 17.48 -5.53 -12.66
N GLY A 274 18.20 -5.96 -11.62
CA GLY A 274 19.32 -6.89 -11.69
C GLY A 274 19.23 -7.89 -10.55
N TYR A 275 19.54 -9.16 -10.82
CA TYR A 275 19.56 -10.23 -9.84
C TYR A 275 20.88 -10.96 -9.82
N TRP A 276 21.33 -11.25 -8.59
CA TRP A 276 22.45 -12.14 -8.30
C TRP A 276 21.99 -13.26 -7.38
N SER A 277 22.60 -14.43 -7.50
CA SER A 277 22.27 -15.56 -6.65
C SER A 277 23.50 -16.10 -5.93
N ILE A 278 23.29 -16.62 -4.71
CA ILE A 278 24.26 -17.41 -3.92
C ILE A 278 23.55 -18.71 -3.56
N SER A 279 24.25 -19.85 -3.71
CA SER A 279 23.72 -21.13 -3.22
C SER A 279 23.63 -21.13 -1.70
N ALA A 280 22.51 -21.60 -1.14
CA ALA A 280 22.38 -21.74 0.32
C ALA A 280 23.34 -22.80 0.91
N ASP A 281 23.92 -23.67 0.07
CA ASP A 281 24.96 -24.61 0.49
C ASP A 281 26.31 -23.93 0.78
N ASP A 282 26.57 -22.73 0.22
CA ASP A 282 27.78 -21.94 0.45
C ASP A 282 27.46 -20.45 0.44
N LEU A 283 26.94 -19.96 1.54
CA LEU A 283 26.59 -18.54 1.74
C LEU A 283 27.80 -17.61 1.90
N GLU A 284 29.02 -18.15 1.89
CA GLU A 284 30.26 -17.37 1.89
C GLU A 284 30.78 -17.09 0.47
N ALA A 285 30.17 -17.73 -0.56
CA ALA A 285 30.51 -17.50 -1.95
C ALA A 285 30.14 -16.09 -2.43
N GLU A 286 30.80 -15.63 -3.47
CA GLU A 286 30.46 -14.35 -4.13
C GLU A 286 29.15 -14.46 -4.90
N PRO A 287 28.30 -13.41 -4.87
CA PRO A 287 27.06 -13.37 -5.65
C PRO A 287 27.32 -13.51 -7.16
N GLN A 288 26.59 -14.37 -7.83
CA GLN A 288 26.68 -14.61 -9.27
C GLN A 288 25.51 -13.94 -10.00
N GLU A 289 25.84 -13.07 -10.97
CA GLU A 289 24.82 -12.39 -11.79
C GLU A 289 23.99 -13.41 -12.59
N ILE A 290 22.66 -13.31 -12.53
CA ILE A 290 21.74 -14.21 -13.25
C ILE A 290 21.59 -13.77 -14.72
N TRP A 291 21.18 -12.53 -14.93
CA TRP A 291 21.14 -11.89 -16.23
C TRP A 291 21.84 -10.54 -16.20
N PRO A 292 22.61 -10.17 -17.24
CA PRO A 292 23.16 -8.82 -17.33
C PRO A 292 22.04 -7.77 -17.27
N ARG A 293 22.25 -6.76 -16.42
CA ARG A 293 21.34 -5.63 -16.29
C ARG A 293 21.29 -4.83 -17.60
N VAL A 294 20.08 -4.51 -18.05
CA VAL A 294 19.83 -3.73 -19.28
C VAL A 294 18.81 -2.65 -18.96
N ASP A 295 19.12 -1.40 -19.24
CA ASP A 295 18.20 -0.28 -18.97
C ASP A 295 16.83 -0.51 -19.64
N GLY A 296 15.76 -0.30 -18.86
CA GLY A 296 14.37 -0.53 -19.28
C GLY A 296 13.93 -2.00 -19.23
N VAL A 297 14.80 -2.92 -18.80
CA VAL A 297 14.45 -4.32 -18.60
C VAL A 297 14.23 -4.61 -17.12
N GLU A 298 13.02 -4.97 -16.80
CA GLU A 298 12.61 -5.45 -15.48
C GLU A 298 12.46 -6.96 -15.51
N TYR A 299 12.90 -7.64 -14.47
CA TYR A 299 12.68 -9.06 -14.31
C TYR A 299 12.72 -9.46 -12.83
N ASN A 300 11.98 -10.52 -12.48
CA ASN A 300 11.99 -11.16 -11.17
C ASN A 300 12.39 -12.62 -11.32
N VAL A 301 12.98 -13.19 -10.26
CA VAL A 301 13.51 -14.56 -10.26
C VAL A 301 12.95 -15.34 -9.09
N GLU A 302 12.38 -16.51 -9.40
CA GLU A 302 12.03 -17.55 -8.42
C GLU A 302 12.78 -18.84 -8.72
N HIS A 303 12.90 -19.71 -7.70
CA HIS A 303 13.62 -20.98 -7.82
C HIS A 303 12.70 -22.17 -7.60
N ALA A 304 12.80 -23.17 -8.47
CA ALA A 304 12.19 -24.49 -8.27
C ALA A 304 13.07 -25.62 -8.81
N VAL A 305 12.63 -26.86 -8.56
CA VAL A 305 13.29 -28.09 -9.03
C VAL A 305 12.37 -28.81 -9.99
N ILE A 306 12.78 -28.98 -11.25
CA ILE A 306 12.00 -29.71 -12.26
C ILE A 306 12.78 -30.95 -12.71
N GLY A 307 12.20 -32.12 -12.50
CA GLY A 307 12.86 -33.40 -12.89
C GLY A 307 14.20 -33.63 -12.20
N GLY A 308 14.44 -33.04 -11.05
CA GLY A 308 15.67 -33.11 -10.28
C GLY A 308 16.73 -32.06 -10.67
N GLU A 309 16.42 -31.12 -11.54
CA GLU A 309 17.30 -30.03 -11.95
C GLU A 309 16.83 -28.70 -11.31
N ASP A 310 17.79 -27.95 -10.78
CA ASP A 310 17.54 -26.60 -10.26
C ASP A 310 17.29 -25.62 -11.42
N ARG A 311 16.18 -24.90 -11.36
CA ARG A 311 15.70 -24.00 -12.40
C ARG A 311 15.34 -22.63 -11.79
N PHE A 312 15.62 -21.54 -12.54
CA PHE A 312 15.06 -20.22 -12.28
C PHE A 312 13.84 -20.00 -13.15
N PHE A 313 12.76 -19.55 -12.54
CA PHE A 313 11.61 -18.98 -13.20
C PHE A 313 11.79 -17.47 -13.26
N ILE A 314 11.81 -16.92 -14.45
CA ILE A 314 12.09 -15.50 -14.67
C ILE A 314 10.90 -14.87 -15.36
N THR A 315 10.22 -13.95 -14.64
CA THR A 315 9.29 -13.03 -15.27
C THR A 315 10.06 -11.84 -15.80
N HIS A 316 9.78 -11.36 -17.02
CA HIS A 316 10.53 -10.27 -17.62
C HIS A 316 9.76 -9.52 -18.71
N ASN A 317 10.09 -8.24 -18.90
CA ASN A 317 9.48 -7.38 -19.92
C ASN A 317 10.31 -7.24 -21.22
N ARG A 318 11.32 -8.08 -21.47
CA ARG A 318 12.22 -7.98 -22.63
C ARG A 318 11.51 -7.98 -23.99
N ASN A 319 10.45 -8.77 -24.12
CA ASN A 319 9.74 -8.98 -25.37
C ASN A 319 8.31 -8.44 -25.33
N ARG A 320 7.70 -8.41 -24.18
CA ARG A 320 6.32 -7.99 -23.95
C ARG A 320 6.25 -7.08 -22.72
N ALA A 321 5.69 -5.89 -22.86
CA ALA A 321 5.59 -4.89 -21.79
C ALA A 321 4.84 -5.46 -20.54
N ASP A 322 3.81 -6.28 -20.77
CA ASP A 322 3.03 -6.95 -19.72
C ASP A 322 3.65 -8.25 -19.20
N PHE A 323 4.94 -8.45 -19.42
CA PHE A 323 5.83 -9.53 -18.98
C PHE A 323 5.54 -10.90 -19.59
N ASP A 324 6.61 -11.62 -19.85
CA ASP A 324 6.66 -13.06 -20.16
C ASP A 324 7.20 -13.83 -18.96
N LEU A 325 7.01 -15.16 -18.95
CA LEU A 325 7.57 -16.07 -17.96
C LEU A 325 8.35 -17.18 -18.66
N VAL A 326 9.65 -17.28 -18.35
CA VAL A 326 10.53 -18.34 -18.86
C VAL A 326 11.18 -19.10 -17.73
N ASP A 327 11.57 -20.36 -17.98
CA ASP A 327 12.46 -21.12 -17.11
C ASP A 327 13.83 -21.35 -17.73
N VAL A 328 14.88 -21.20 -16.92
CA VAL A 328 16.27 -21.41 -17.31
C VAL A 328 17.02 -22.28 -16.30
N PRO A 329 18.08 -23.04 -16.69
CA PRO A 329 18.86 -23.79 -15.72
C PRO A 329 19.64 -22.88 -14.80
N VAL A 330 19.71 -23.18 -13.50
CA VAL A 330 20.57 -22.46 -12.54
C VAL A 330 22.06 -22.52 -12.95
N ALA A 331 22.49 -23.65 -13.50
CA ALA A 331 23.88 -23.86 -13.94
C ALA A 331 24.31 -22.96 -15.13
N ASP A 332 23.36 -22.50 -15.96
CA ASP A 332 23.59 -21.57 -17.07
C ASP A 332 22.32 -20.73 -17.28
N PRO A 333 22.10 -19.68 -16.49
CA PRO A 333 20.91 -18.82 -16.58
C PRO A 333 20.81 -18.09 -17.92
N THR A 334 21.92 -17.99 -18.67
CA THR A 334 21.98 -17.31 -19.98
C THR A 334 21.57 -18.23 -21.14
N ALA A 335 21.37 -19.51 -20.89
CA ALA A 335 20.86 -20.47 -21.89
C ALA A 335 19.46 -20.03 -22.38
N PRO A 336 19.07 -20.43 -23.61
CA PRO A 336 17.72 -20.16 -24.09
C PRO A 336 16.66 -20.72 -23.11
N GLY A 337 15.79 -19.82 -22.60
CA GLY A 337 14.69 -20.21 -21.73
C GLY A 337 13.59 -20.97 -22.47
N ARG A 338 12.79 -21.74 -21.71
CA ARG A 338 11.55 -22.33 -22.21
C ARG A 338 10.38 -21.47 -21.75
N ASP A 339 9.42 -21.22 -22.64
CA ASP A 339 8.18 -20.53 -22.24
C ASP A 339 7.40 -21.41 -21.25
N VAL A 340 7.01 -20.83 -20.14
CA VAL A 340 6.30 -21.51 -19.05
C VAL A 340 4.79 -21.46 -19.28
N ILE A 341 4.29 -20.32 -19.80
CA ILE A 341 2.87 -20.15 -20.05
C ILE A 341 2.52 -20.76 -21.39
N VAL A 342 2.00 -21.98 -21.34
CA VAL A 342 1.48 -22.68 -22.51
C VAL A 342 0.00 -22.35 -22.65
N THR A 343 -0.34 -21.57 -23.68
CA THR A 343 -1.73 -21.39 -24.09
C THR A 343 -2.09 -22.47 -25.09
N GLU A 344 -3.24 -23.12 -24.96
CA GLU A 344 -3.68 -24.10 -25.93
C GLU A 344 -3.81 -23.45 -27.32
N SER A 345 -3.07 -23.97 -28.29
CA SER A 345 -3.13 -23.50 -29.69
C SER A 345 -4.42 -23.97 -30.34
N GLY A 346 -5.47 -23.16 -30.27
CA GLY A 346 -6.74 -23.39 -30.92
C GLY A 346 -7.39 -22.08 -31.36
N ALA A 347 -8.06 -22.05 -32.50
CA ALA A 347 -8.80 -20.88 -32.97
C ALA A 347 -9.85 -20.54 -31.91
N GLY A 348 -9.62 -19.38 -31.22
CA GLY A 348 -10.35 -18.94 -30.05
C GLY A 348 -11.85 -19.13 -30.10
N THR A 349 -12.34 -19.91 -29.19
CA THR A 349 -13.74 -19.81 -28.72
C THR A 349 -13.78 -18.72 -27.65
N ASP A 350 -14.82 -17.92 -27.59
CA ASP A 350 -15.01 -16.89 -26.57
C ASP A 350 -14.80 -17.51 -25.17
N GLY A 351 -13.72 -17.09 -24.47
CA GLY A 351 -13.38 -17.54 -23.13
C GLY A 351 -12.02 -18.21 -22.92
N GLU A 352 -11.21 -18.45 -23.98
CA GLU A 352 -9.84 -18.98 -23.83
C GLU A 352 -8.88 -17.90 -23.33
N LEU A 353 -8.06 -18.28 -22.32
CA LEU A 353 -7.05 -17.42 -21.72
C LEU A 353 -5.89 -17.20 -22.73
N ARG A 354 -5.62 -15.96 -23.09
CA ARG A 354 -4.54 -15.57 -23.99
C ARG A 354 -3.47 -14.83 -23.19
N ILE A 355 -2.21 -15.14 -23.45
CA ILE A 355 -1.12 -14.42 -22.77
C ILE A 355 -1.18 -12.91 -23.01
N ASP A 356 -1.62 -12.49 -24.18
CA ASP A 356 -1.75 -11.07 -24.55
C ASP A 356 -2.79 -10.31 -23.71
N ASP A 357 -3.70 -11.03 -23.04
CA ASP A 357 -4.73 -10.44 -22.17
C ASP A 357 -4.25 -10.34 -20.70
N LEU A 358 -3.03 -10.81 -20.39
CA LEU A 358 -2.49 -10.91 -19.05
C LEU A 358 -1.36 -9.89 -18.82
N ARG A 359 -1.44 -9.12 -17.75
CA ARG A 359 -0.29 -8.44 -17.14
C ARG A 359 0.22 -9.33 -16.01
N ILE A 360 1.35 -9.99 -16.20
CA ILE A 360 1.97 -10.84 -15.17
C ILE A 360 2.56 -9.93 -14.09
N GLU A 361 2.20 -10.16 -12.83
CA GLU A 361 2.68 -9.40 -11.69
C GLU A 361 3.72 -10.17 -10.89
N ASP A 362 3.43 -11.45 -10.58
CA ASP A 362 4.31 -12.26 -9.74
C ASP A 362 4.19 -13.75 -10.02
N VAL A 363 5.22 -14.50 -9.59
CA VAL A 363 5.33 -15.96 -9.69
C VAL A 363 5.76 -16.52 -8.36
N ASP A 364 4.95 -17.40 -7.80
CA ASP A 364 5.27 -18.22 -6.63
C ASP A 364 5.58 -19.66 -7.05
N ALA A 365 6.81 -20.12 -6.84
CA ALA A 365 7.21 -21.48 -7.20
C ALA A 365 7.11 -22.43 -6.00
N PHE A 366 6.50 -23.61 -6.25
CA PHE A 366 6.35 -24.72 -5.31
C PHE A 366 6.92 -26.00 -5.92
N ALA A 367 7.01 -27.07 -5.14
CA ALA A 367 7.60 -28.33 -5.60
C ALA A 367 6.90 -28.93 -6.83
N ASP A 368 5.56 -28.88 -6.88
CA ASP A 368 4.74 -29.55 -7.90
C ASP A 368 3.95 -28.60 -8.81
N PHE A 369 3.99 -27.30 -8.55
CA PHE A 369 3.23 -26.30 -9.30
C PHE A 369 3.81 -24.90 -9.15
N ILE A 370 3.38 -24.01 -10.03
CA ILE A 370 3.62 -22.56 -9.99
C ILE A 370 2.28 -21.86 -9.83
N VAL A 371 2.25 -20.83 -9.02
CA VAL A 371 1.13 -19.90 -8.92
C VAL A 371 1.52 -18.60 -9.62
N LEU A 372 0.66 -18.17 -10.53
CA LEU A 372 0.83 -16.93 -11.27
C LEU A 372 -0.18 -15.90 -10.77
N SER A 373 0.31 -14.78 -10.29
CA SER A 373 -0.47 -13.57 -10.01
C SER A 373 -0.44 -12.67 -11.23
N TYR A 374 -1.60 -12.22 -11.70
CA TYR A 374 -1.70 -11.39 -12.90
C TYR A 374 -2.96 -10.53 -12.90
N ARG A 375 -2.99 -9.54 -13.79
CA ARG A 375 -4.20 -8.74 -14.06
C ARG A 375 -4.83 -9.15 -15.37
N ARG A 376 -6.17 -9.12 -15.35
CA ARG A 376 -6.99 -9.28 -16.54
C ARG A 376 -8.27 -8.46 -16.41
N GLY A 377 -8.53 -7.60 -17.39
CA GLY A 377 -9.71 -6.73 -17.38
C GLY A 377 -9.76 -5.75 -16.22
N GLY A 378 -8.60 -5.28 -15.73
CA GLY A 378 -8.47 -4.32 -14.64
C GLY A 378 -8.43 -4.93 -13.22
N PHE A 379 -8.52 -6.25 -13.07
CA PHE A 379 -8.61 -6.89 -11.75
C PHE A 379 -7.53 -7.95 -11.53
N ALA A 380 -7.08 -8.07 -10.27
CA ALA A 380 -6.16 -9.09 -9.82
C ALA A 380 -6.77 -10.50 -9.95
N ARG A 381 -6.02 -11.43 -10.53
CA ARG A 381 -6.39 -12.83 -10.76
C ARG A 381 -5.24 -13.75 -10.37
N VAL A 382 -5.56 -14.99 -10.09
CA VAL A 382 -4.59 -16.04 -9.76
C VAL A 382 -4.82 -17.24 -10.65
N GLY A 383 -3.74 -17.80 -11.17
CA GLY A 383 -3.75 -19.02 -11.94
C GLY A 383 -2.69 -20.01 -11.49
N ILE A 384 -2.85 -21.29 -11.83
CA ILE A 384 -1.95 -22.37 -11.46
C ILE A 384 -1.42 -23.07 -12.71
N ILE A 385 -0.12 -23.31 -12.73
CA ILE A 385 0.56 -24.15 -13.72
C ILE A 385 1.15 -25.35 -12.96
N ARG A 386 0.68 -26.58 -13.25
CA ARG A 386 1.25 -27.76 -12.65
C ARG A 386 2.55 -28.14 -13.34
N LEU A 387 3.54 -28.54 -12.54
CA LEU A 387 4.82 -29.00 -13.03
C LEU A 387 4.72 -30.50 -13.41
N GLY A 388 5.29 -30.83 -14.55
CA GLY A 388 5.36 -32.19 -15.09
C GLY A 388 6.79 -32.71 -15.11
N ASP A 389 7.04 -33.69 -16.00
CA ASP A 389 8.37 -34.21 -16.21
C ASP A 389 9.17 -33.41 -17.27
N SER A 390 10.42 -33.77 -17.48
CA SER A 390 11.31 -33.07 -18.42
C SER A 390 10.82 -33.08 -19.88
N SER A 391 9.88 -33.94 -20.25
CA SER A 391 9.32 -34.03 -21.61
C SER A 391 8.10 -33.14 -21.83
N SER A 392 7.36 -32.84 -20.75
CA SER A 392 6.22 -31.93 -20.72
C SER A 392 6.22 -31.22 -19.36
N PRO A 393 7.10 -30.21 -19.19
CA PRO A 393 7.36 -29.65 -17.88
C PRO A 393 6.22 -28.77 -17.35
N PHE A 394 5.36 -28.24 -18.21
CA PHE A 394 4.31 -27.29 -17.83
C PHE A 394 2.95 -27.74 -18.37
N ALA A 395 1.97 -27.82 -17.46
CA ALA A 395 0.57 -27.92 -17.86
C ALA A 395 0.05 -26.54 -18.30
N PRO A 396 -1.08 -26.47 -19.04
CA PRO A 396 -1.71 -25.20 -19.34
C PRO A 396 -2.07 -24.41 -18.07
N LEU A 397 -1.97 -23.07 -18.16
CA LEU A 397 -2.37 -22.16 -17.08
C LEU A 397 -3.88 -22.33 -16.82
N GLN A 398 -4.21 -22.62 -15.57
CA GLN A 398 -5.58 -22.75 -15.09
C GLN A 398 -5.91 -21.53 -14.21
N GLU A 399 -6.74 -20.60 -14.71
CA GLU A 399 -7.28 -19.50 -13.87
C GLU A 399 -8.22 -20.05 -12.81
N LEU A 400 -8.07 -19.54 -11.57
CA LEU A 400 -8.95 -19.94 -10.47
C LEU A 400 -10.29 -19.20 -10.55
N PRO A 401 -11.44 -19.90 -10.43
CA PRO A 401 -12.76 -19.34 -10.65
C PRO A 401 -13.29 -18.51 -9.47
N PHE A 402 -12.40 -17.83 -8.75
CA PHE A 402 -12.77 -16.88 -7.70
C PHE A 402 -12.99 -15.52 -8.36
N GLY A 403 -14.19 -15.13 -8.59
CA GLY A 403 -14.32 -13.79 -9.09
C GLY A 403 -15.71 -13.42 -9.45
N ARG A 404 -16.22 -12.42 -8.76
CA ARG A 404 -17.15 -11.47 -9.33
C ARG A 404 -16.35 -10.49 -10.17
N GLU A 405 -16.99 -9.83 -11.13
CA GLU A 405 -16.35 -8.82 -11.99
C GLU A 405 -15.69 -7.66 -11.21
N THR A 406 -16.01 -7.50 -9.91
CA THR A 406 -15.56 -6.41 -9.04
C THR A 406 -14.69 -6.87 -7.87
N GLY A 407 -14.33 -8.16 -7.78
CA GLY A 407 -13.53 -8.70 -6.68
C GLY A 407 -12.08 -8.97 -7.06
N SER A 408 -11.19 -8.87 -6.09
CA SER A 408 -9.77 -9.13 -6.22
C SER A 408 -9.38 -10.42 -5.50
N LEU A 409 -8.56 -11.24 -6.16
CA LEU A 409 -8.02 -12.49 -5.63
C LEU A 409 -6.50 -12.38 -5.54
N TYR A 410 -5.95 -12.67 -4.37
CA TYR A 410 -4.51 -12.62 -4.11
C TYR A 410 -4.00 -13.93 -3.53
N VAL A 411 -2.74 -14.21 -3.79
CA VAL A 411 -2.01 -15.29 -3.11
C VAL A 411 -1.72 -14.85 -1.67
N GLY A 412 -2.07 -15.71 -0.70
CA GLY A 412 -1.80 -15.46 0.72
C GLY A 412 -0.41 -15.94 1.14
N ASN A 413 -0.17 -15.94 2.46
CA ASN A 413 1.09 -16.45 2.99
C ASN A 413 1.19 -17.97 2.82
N ASN A 414 2.16 -18.42 2.03
CA ASN A 414 2.44 -19.80 1.68
C ASN A 414 3.93 -20.12 1.83
N PRO A 415 4.45 -20.29 3.07
CA PRO A 415 5.89 -20.33 3.31
C PRO A 415 6.55 -21.65 2.90
N GLU A 416 5.81 -22.75 2.86
CA GLU A 416 6.37 -24.08 2.61
C GLU A 416 6.47 -24.41 1.11
N PHE A 417 7.65 -24.79 0.66
CA PHE A 417 7.88 -25.17 -0.74
C PHE A 417 7.11 -26.45 -1.17
N GLU A 418 6.99 -27.43 -0.26
CA GLU A 418 6.37 -28.75 -0.53
C GLU A 418 4.86 -28.80 -0.24
N GLN A 419 4.22 -27.67 0.05
CA GLN A 419 2.79 -27.67 0.35
C GLN A 419 1.94 -28.03 -0.88
N ALA A 420 0.88 -28.83 -0.67
CA ALA A 420 -0.04 -29.28 -1.73
C ALA A 420 -1.26 -28.37 -1.90
N SER A 421 -1.46 -27.42 -1.01
CA SER A 421 -2.57 -26.45 -1.03
C SER A 421 -2.02 -25.05 -0.87
N ILE A 422 -2.64 -24.10 -1.56
CA ILE A 422 -2.30 -22.68 -1.45
C ILE A 422 -3.37 -21.91 -0.67
N ARG A 423 -2.95 -20.88 0.01
CA ARG A 423 -3.85 -19.88 0.62
C ARG A 423 -4.11 -18.78 -0.36
N LEU A 424 -5.37 -18.42 -0.43
CA LEU A 424 -5.89 -17.37 -1.28
C LEU A 424 -6.69 -16.40 -0.44
N HIS A 425 -6.60 -15.12 -0.74
CA HIS A 425 -7.38 -14.05 -0.15
C HIS A 425 -8.30 -13.46 -1.22
N PHE A 426 -9.59 -13.49 -0.96
CA PHE A 426 -10.59 -12.82 -1.80
C PHE A 426 -11.24 -11.69 -1.04
N THR A 427 -11.44 -10.54 -1.68
CA THR A 427 -12.18 -9.41 -1.15
C THR A 427 -12.86 -8.63 -2.28
N SER A 428 -13.86 -7.80 -1.95
CA SER A 428 -14.38 -6.76 -2.82
C SER A 428 -14.82 -5.57 -1.97
N MET A 429 -15.31 -4.49 -2.56
CA MET A 429 -15.73 -3.32 -1.77
C MET A 429 -16.91 -3.61 -0.84
N SER A 430 -17.76 -4.62 -1.16
CA SER A 430 -18.92 -5.04 -0.36
C SER A 430 -18.75 -6.39 0.33
N THR A 431 -17.67 -7.13 0.05
CA THR A 431 -17.41 -8.45 0.61
C THR A 431 -16.20 -8.43 1.52
N PRO A 432 -16.35 -8.65 2.84
CA PRO A 432 -15.23 -8.80 3.77
C PRO A 432 -14.25 -9.87 3.31
N ALA A 433 -12.97 -9.70 3.66
CA ALA A 433 -11.93 -10.61 3.25
C ALA A 433 -12.23 -12.07 3.65
N VAL A 434 -12.03 -12.98 2.71
CA VAL A 434 -12.19 -14.43 2.90
C VAL A 434 -10.86 -15.11 2.58
N ILE A 435 -10.38 -15.90 3.52
CA ILE A 435 -9.17 -16.71 3.35
C ILE A 435 -9.61 -18.14 3.01
N TYR A 436 -9.11 -18.63 1.88
CA TYR A 436 -9.33 -20.00 1.41
C TYR A 436 -8.06 -20.82 1.49
N SER A 437 -8.21 -22.14 1.65
CA SER A 437 -7.21 -23.13 1.28
C SER A 437 -7.69 -23.79 -0.01
N HIS A 438 -6.94 -23.61 -1.10
CA HIS A 438 -7.18 -24.24 -2.38
C HIS A 438 -6.24 -25.43 -2.56
N ARG A 439 -6.78 -26.64 -2.66
CA ARG A 439 -5.98 -27.85 -2.91
C ARG A 439 -5.74 -28.00 -4.40
N VAL A 440 -4.48 -27.90 -4.81
CA VAL A 440 -4.08 -27.86 -6.22
C VAL A 440 -4.42 -29.17 -6.97
N ALA A 441 -4.36 -30.32 -6.29
CA ALA A 441 -4.54 -31.62 -6.92
C ALA A 441 -5.95 -31.83 -7.52
N ASP A 442 -7.00 -31.38 -6.84
CA ASP A 442 -8.41 -31.61 -7.21
C ASP A 442 -9.27 -30.36 -7.27
N GLY A 443 -8.68 -29.18 -7.01
CA GLY A 443 -9.38 -27.89 -7.04
C GLY A 443 -10.36 -27.70 -5.88
N THR A 444 -10.20 -28.43 -4.78
CA THR A 444 -11.10 -28.30 -3.62
C THR A 444 -10.77 -27.03 -2.83
N ASP A 445 -11.78 -26.18 -2.62
CA ASP A 445 -11.70 -24.97 -1.82
C ASP A 445 -12.30 -25.18 -0.43
N THR A 446 -11.55 -24.74 0.59
CA THR A 446 -12.02 -24.73 1.97
C THR A 446 -11.88 -23.32 2.53
N VAL A 447 -12.97 -22.78 3.06
CA VAL A 447 -12.92 -21.48 3.77
C VAL A 447 -12.23 -21.68 5.11
N LEU A 448 -11.12 -20.99 5.34
CA LEU A 448 -10.38 -21.02 6.60
C LEU A 448 -10.84 -19.90 7.55
N LYS A 449 -11.07 -18.70 6.99
CA LYS A 449 -11.54 -17.56 7.78
C LYS A 449 -12.35 -16.60 6.90
N ARG A 450 -13.39 -16.02 7.51
CA ARG A 450 -14.05 -14.81 6.99
C ARG A 450 -13.76 -13.69 7.96
N GLN A 451 -13.38 -12.52 7.46
CA GLN A 451 -13.22 -11.34 8.30
C GLN A 451 -14.54 -11.06 9.04
N PRO A 452 -14.55 -11.11 10.38
CA PRO A 452 -15.77 -10.79 11.12
C PRO A 452 -16.06 -9.28 11.05
N VAL A 453 -17.32 -8.94 10.82
CA VAL A 453 -17.85 -7.59 11.01
C VAL A 453 -18.89 -7.69 12.11
N LEU A 454 -18.60 -7.08 13.27
CA LEU A 454 -19.44 -7.14 14.44
C LEU A 454 -20.54 -6.05 14.41
N GLY A 455 -21.42 -6.06 15.39
CA GLY A 455 -22.54 -5.13 15.47
C GLY A 455 -23.72 -5.50 14.60
N SER A 456 -24.66 -4.57 14.41
CA SER A 456 -25.88 -4.77 13.65
C SER A 456 -25.72 -4.46 12.15
N VAL A 457 -24.57 -4.78 11.55
CA VAL A 457 -24.25 -4.49 10.14
C VAL A 457 -24.89 -5.53 9.22
N ASP A 458 -25.82 -5.12 8.35
CA ASP A 458 -26.31 -5.94 7.25
C ASP A 458 -25.46 -5.71 5.98
N LEU A 459 -24.51 -6.61 5.74
CA LEU A 459 -23.63 -6.53 4.55
C LEU A 459 -24.39 -6.62 3.23
N ASN A 460 -25.63 -7.17 3.23
CA ASN A 460 -26.46 -7.20 2.03
C ASN A 460 -27.09 -5.83 1.70
N ALA A 461 -27.04 -4.86 2.60
CA ALA A 461 -27.49 -3.50 2.33
C ALA A 461 -26.58 -2.75 1.35
N TYR A 462 -25.34 -3.17 1.19
CA TYR A 462 -24.37 -2.54 0.29
C TYR A 462 -24.40 -3.17 -1.11
N ALA A 463 -24.06 -2.38 -2.10
CA ALA A 463 -23.87 -2.79 -3.48
C ALA A 463 -22.60 -2.18 -4.04
N GLU A 464 -21.99 -2.88 -4.96
CA GLU A 464 -20.82 -2.42 -5.70
C GLU A 464 -21.06 -2.53 -7.20
N THR A 465 -20.41 -1.67 -7.98
CA THR A 465 -20.49 -1.69 -9.44
C THR A 465 -19.20 -1.13 -10.04
N LEU A 466 -18.91 -1.53 -11.27
CA LEU A 466 -17.87 -0.95 -12.09
C LEU A 466 -18.52 -0.03 -13.13
N LEU A 467 -18.05 1.22 -13.17
CA LEU A 467 -18.41 2.19 -14.18
C LEU A 467 -17.22 2.42 -15.12
N TRP A 468 -17.50 2.98 -16.28
CA TRP A 468 -16.50 3.40 -17.24
C TRP A 468 -16.68 4.86 -17.59
N ALA A 469 -15.78 5.72 -17.15
CA ALA A 469 -15.71 7.11 -17.56
C ALA A 469 -14.89 7.21 -18.84
N LYS A 470 -15.10 8.27 -19.61
CA LYS A 470 -14.35 8.49 -20.83
C LYS A 470 -13.49 9.74 -20.70
N ALA A 471 -12.18 9.57 -20.82
CA ALA A 471 -11.23 10.66 -20.88
C ALA A 471 -11.43 11.51 -22.14
N ALA A 472 -10.94 12.75 -22.12
CA ALA A 472 -11.04 13.66 -23.26
C ALA A 472 -10.35 13.13 -24.55
N ASP A 473 -9.34 12.27 -24.41
CA ASP A 473 -8.65 11.59 -25.52
C ASP A 473 -9.38 10.33 -26.02
N GLY A 474 -10.49 9.96 -25.37
CA GLY A 474 -11.32 8.81 -25.72
C GLY A 474 -10.97 7.52 -24.97
N THR A 475 -9.98 7.54 -24.07
CA THR A 475 -9.62 6.41 -23.22
C THR A 475 -10.75 6.08 -22.24
N ASP A 476 -11.05 4.80 -22.05
CA ASP A 476 -12.02 4.33 -21.07
C ASP A 476 -11.34 4.12 -19.72
N ILE A 477 -11.81 4.85 -18.68
CA ILE A 477 -11.25 4.83 -17.32
C ILE A 477 -12.18 4.02 -16.42
N PRO A 478 -11.71 2.92 -15.79
CA PRO A 478 -12.51 2.15 -14.84
C PRO A 478 -12.76 2.95 -13.55
N VAL A 479 -13.95 2.81 -12.98
CA VAL A 479 -14.32 3.43 -11.70
C VAL A 479 -15.08 2.41 -10.86
N SER A 480 -14.47 1.95 -9.79
CA SER A 480 -15.10 1.06 -8.82
C SER A 480 -15.93 1.86 -7.83
N VAL A 481 -17.20 1.48 -7.62
CA VAL A 481 -18.13 2.22 -6.78
C VAL A 481 -18.81 1.30 -5.79
N VAL A 482 -18.94 1.75 -4.52
CA VAL A 482 -19.74 1.09 -3.48
C VAL A 482 -20.69 2.08 -2.81
N PHE A 483 -21.88 1.62 -2.51
CA PHE A 483 -22.94 2.43 -1.91
C PHE A 483 -23.96 1.60 -1.14
N ARG A 484 -24.78 2.26 -0.35
CA ARG A 484 -25.87 1.64 0.39
C ARG A 484 -27.18 1.70 -0.40
N LYS A 485 -27.76 0.52 -0.75
CA LYS A 485 -28.91 0.37 -1.67
C LYS A 485 -30.20 1.02 -1.19
N ASP A 486 -30.42 1.06 0.12
CA ASP A 486 -31.65 1.63 0.71
C ASP A 486 -31.62 3.17 0.77
N LEU A 487 -30.41 3.76 0.71
CA LEU A 487 -30.22 5.21 0.71
C LEU A 487 -30.12 5.81 -0.70
N HIS A 488 -29.82 5.00 -1.72
CA HIS A 488 -29.62 5.47 -3.08
C HIS A 488 -30.40 4.62 -4.09
N ARG A 489 -31.11 5.31 -4.98
CA ARG A 489 -31.79 4.72 -6.15
C ARG A 489 -31.21 5.39 -7.39
N PHE A 490 -30.34 4.69 -8.08
CA PHE A 490 -29.83 5.15 -9.36
C PHE A 490 -30.72 4.57 -10.47
N ASP A 491 -31.65 5.39 -11.01
CA ASP A 491 -32.50 5.01 -12.15
C ASP A 491 -31.68 5.09 -13.44
N GLY A 492 -31.20 3.91 -13.92
CA GLY A 492 -30.92 3.71 -15.34
C GLY A 492 -29.62 4.24 -15.93
N GLY A 493 -28.51 4.15 -15.26
CA GLY A 493 -27.23 3.91 -15.95
C GLY A 493 -27.11 2.40 -16.15
N THR A 494 -26.90 1.93 -17.37
CA THR A 494 -26.88 0.53 -17.76
C THR A 494 -25.95 -0.33 -16.90
N ALA A 495 -26.40 -0.69 -15.71
CA ALA A 495 -25.85 -1.79 -14.95
C ALA A 495 -26.44 -3.06 -15.58
N SER A 496 -25.65 -3.76 -16.38
CA SER A 496 -25.95 -5.14 -16.77
C SER A 496 -25.85 -6.01 -15.53
N ALA A 497 -26.96 -6.05 -14.77
CA ALA A 497 -27.17 -7.11 -13.80
C ALA A 497 -27.45 -8.37 -14.62
N THR A 498 -26.52 -9.32 -14.63
CA THR A 498 -26.85 -10.70 -15.02
C THR A 498 -27.86 -11.24 -14.03
N ALA A 499 -29.14 -11.09 -14.38
CA ALA A 499 -30.26 -11.65 -13.65
C ALA A 499 -30.17 -13.16 -13.73
N GLY A 500 -30.15 -13.81 -12.57
CA GLY A 500 -30.56 -15.20 -12.45
C GLY A 500 -31.97 -15.39 -13.02
N THR A 501 -32.11 -16.39 -13.87
CA THR A 501 -33.34 -16.81 -14.49
C THR A 501 -34.47 -17.07 -13.47
N GLY A 502 -35.55 -16.32 -13.59
CA GLY A 502 -36.80 -16.57 -12.89
C GLY A 502 -37.95 -15.90 -13.67
N ASP A 503 -38.72 -16.73 -14.40
CA ASP A 503 -39.93 -16.34 -15.11
C ASP A 503 -40.97 -15.66 -14.22
N GLY A 504 -41.51 -14.56 -14.69
CA GLY A 504 -42.68 -13.93 -14.10
C GLY A 504 -43.01 -12.59 -14.74
N ALA A 505 -43.65 -12.62 -15.90
CA ALA A 505 -44.26 -11.46 -16.52
C ALA A 505 -45.46 -10.99 -15.69
N ASP A 506 -45.45 -9.71 -15.28
CA ASP A 506 -46.73 -8.97 -15.08
C ASP A 506 -46.53 -7.49 -15.47
N GLU A 507 -47.19 -7.11 -16.52
CA GLU A 507 -47.39 -5.74 -16.99
C GLU A 507 -48.21 -4.96 -15.96
N MET A 508 -47.71 -3.87 -15.44
CA MET A 508 -48.56 -2.79 -14.91
C MET A 508 -48.06 -1.44 -15.40
N ASN A 509 -48.81 -0.96 -16.34
CA ASN A 509 -48.84 0.39 -16.88
C ASN A 509 -49.32 1.37 -15.78
N GLY A 510 -48.55 2.35 -15.42
CA GLY A 510 -48.95 3.42 -14.53
C GLY A 510 -47.89 4.51 -14.49
N GLY A 511 -48.10 5.58 -15.28
CA GLY A 511 -47.21 6.73 -15.32
C GLY A 511 -47.06 7.38 -13.95
N ALA A 512 -45.93 7.12 -13.33
CA ALA A 512 -45.40 7.91 -12.24
C ALA A 512 -44.34 8.85 -12.85
N ALA A 513 -44.50 10.17 -12.62
CA ALA A 513 -43.52 11.17 -12.92
C ALA A 513 -42.16 10.71 -12.30
N SER A 514 -41.13 10.59 -13.12
CA SER A 514 -39.74 10.34 -12.71
C SER A 514 -39.41 11.32 -11.58
N ALA A 515 -39.36 10.85 -10.34
CA ALA A 515 -38.80 11.62 -9.25
C ALA A 515 -37.34 11.84 -9.62
N LYS A 516 -36.88 13.11 -9.74
CA LYS A 516 -35.49 13.45 -9.90
C LYS A 516 -34.74 12.79 -8.76
N VAL A 517 -33.85 11.84 -9.07
CA VAL A 517 -32.92 11.29 -8.08
C VAL A 517 -32.00 12.43 -7.66
N GLU A 518 -31.92 12.74 -6.38
CA GLU A 518 -31.01 13.74 -5.89
C GLU A 518 -29.58 13.17 -5.94
N PRO A 519 -28.59 13.98 -6.44
CA PRO A 519 -27.18 13.58 -6.42
C PRO A 519 -26.73 13.20 -5.01
N ALA A 520 -26.00 12.09 -4.88
CA ALA A 520 -25.50 11.62 -3.59
C ALA A 520 -24.25 12.38 -3.15
N PRO A 521 -23.98 12.52 -1.84
CA PRO A 521 -22.65 12.86 -1.36
C PRO A 521 -21.68 11.74 -1.76
N LEU A 522 -20.50 12.09 -2.27
CA LEU A 522 -19.56 11.14 -2.82
C LEU A 522 -18.12 11.48 -2.40
N LEU A 523 -17.38 10.44 -2.00
CA LEU A 523 -15.92 10.49 -1.80
C LEU A 523 -15.26 9.75 -2.97
N LEU A 524 -14.45 10.47 -3.75
CA LEU A 524 -13.69 9.95 -4.88
C LEU A 524 -12.21 9.84 -4.48
N TYR A 525 -11.68 8.62 -4.50
CA TYR A 525 -10.29 8.30 -4.21
C TYR A 525 -9.49 8.05 -5.49
N GLY A 526 -8.20 8.45 -5.51
CA GLY A 526 -7.27 8.13 -6.58
C GLY A 526 -5.82 8.21 -6.15
N TYR A 527 -4.95 7.51 -6.91
CA TYR A 527 -3.51 7.47 -6.69
C TYR A 527 -2.72 7.78 -7.98
N GLY A 528 -2.63 6.84 -8.91
CA GLY A 528 -2.18 7.04 -10.28
C GLY A 528 -0.68 7.22 -10.46
N SER A 529 0.17 6.46 -9.74
CA SER A 529 1.63 6.50 -9.85
C SER A 529 2.24 5.14 -9.57
N TYR A 530 3.49 4.93 -10.02
CA TYR A 530 4.33 3.75 -9.72
C TYR A 530 3.77 2.41 -10.21
N GLU A 531 2.91 2.39 -11.21
CA GLU A 531 2.14 1.18 -11.62
C GLU A 531 1.30 0.60 -10.45
N ALA A 532 1.11 1.37 -9.35
CA ALA A 532 0.35 0.92 -8.19
C ALA A 532 -1.14 0.83 -8.51
N SER A 533 -1.69 -0.36 -8.41
CA SER A 533 -3.10 -0.61 -8.65
C SER A 533 -3.93 -0.42 -7.38
N MET A 534 -4.97 0.41 -7.46
CA MET A 534 -5.90 0.65 -6.36
C MET A 534 -7.04 -0.37 -6.39
N ASP A 535 -6.74 -1.59 -5.96
CA ASP A 535 -7.70 -2.67 -6.01
C ASP A 535 -8.88 -2.47 -5.08
N PRO A 536 -10.11 -2.85 -5.52
CA PRO A 536 -11.29 -2.83 -4.66
C PRO A 536 -11.14 -3.78 -3.48
N TYR A 537 -11.30 -3.27 -2.25
CA TYR A 537 -11.25 -4.05 -1.02
C TYR A 537 -12.32 -3.59 -0.01
N PHE A 538 -12.68 -4.50 0.89
CA PHE A 538 -13.61 -4.20 1.99
C PHE A 538 -12.91 -3.42 3.11
N SER A 539 -13.56 -2.36 3.58
CA SER A 539 -13.09 -1.58 4.73
C SER A 539 -14.21 -1.42 5.76
N VAL A 540 -13.93 -1.82 7.00
CA VAL A 540 -14.87 -1.66 8.13
C VAL A 540 -15.08 -0.18 8.45
N SER A 541 -14.02 0.63 8.41
CA SER A 541 -14.10 2.08 8.66
C SER A 541 -14.97 2.79 7.64
N ARG A 542 -14.89 2.39 6.36
CA ARG A 542 -15.70 2.95 5.26
C ARG A 542 -17.21 2.79 5.49
N LEU A 543 -17.64 1.78 6.25
CA LEU A 543 -19.05 1.62 6.59
C LEU A 543 -19.61 2.86 7.30
N SER A 544 -18.81 3.59 8.08
CA SER A 544 -19.26 4.83 8.73
C SER A 544 -19.64 5.93 7.74
N LEU A 545 -18.98 5.97 6.56
CA LEU A 545 -19.35 6.86 5.46
C LEU A 545 -20.61 6.35 4.73
N LEU A 546 -20.60 5.06 4.36
CA LEU A 546 -21.70 4.43 3.60
C LEU A 546 -23.03 4.49 4.37
N ASP A 547 -22.99 4.28 5.69
CA ASP A 547 -24.18 4.32 6.56
C ASP A 547 -24.74 5.74 6.71
N ARG A 548 -23.92 6.77 6.46
CA ARG A 548 -24.37 8.17 6.39
C ARG A 548 -24.76 8.59 4.97
N GLY A 549 -24.84 7.63 4.05
CA GLY A 549 -25.28 7.84 2.67
C GLY A 549 -24.20 8.46 1.77
N VAL A 550 -22.93 8.33 2.12
CA VAL A 550 -21.84 8.69 1.21
C VAL A 550 -21.59 7.52 0.25
N VAL A 551 -21.51 7.81 -1.04
CA VAL A 551 -21.00 6.87 -2.05
C VAL A 551 -19.49 6.94 -2.03
N PHE A 552 -18.81 5.80 -2.07
CA PHE A 552 -17.36 5.75 -2.21
C PHE A 552 -16.99 5.23 -3.61
N ALA A 553 -16.06 5.91 -4.26
CA ALA A 553 -15.57 5.54 -5.59
C ALA A 553 -14.04 5.56 -5.64
N ILE A 554 -13.46 4.66 -6.44
CA ILE A 554 -12.04 4.63 -6.79
C ILE A 554 -11.92 4.92 -8.29
N ALA A 555 -11.21 5.99 -8.65
CA ALA A 555 -10.84 6.27 -10.03
C ALA A 555 -9.53 5.54 -10.36
N HIS A 556 -9.59 4.54 -11.23
CA HIS A 556 -8.41 3.79 -11.68
C HIS A 556 -7.72 4.53 -12.83
N VAL A 557 -7.06 5.63 -12.49
CA VAL A 557 -6.46 6.57 -13.45
C VAL A 557 -5.14 6.08 -14.01
N ARG A 558 -4.75 6.57 -15.19
CA ARG A 558 -3.41 6.29 -15.76
C ARG A 558 -2.30 6.71 -14.82
N GLY A 559 -1.20 5.95 -14.84
CA GLY A 559 -0.10 6.00 -13.85
C GLY A 559 -0.19 4.87 -12.83
N GLY A 560 -1.39 4.27 -12.62
CA GLY A 560 -1.58 2.98 -11.98
C GLY A 560 -1.29 1.80 -12.90
N GLY A 561 -1.49 0.57 -12.41
CA GLY A 561 -1.22 -0.69 -13.12
C GLY A 561 -2.46 -1.46 -13.55
N GLU A 562 -3.67 -0.99 -13.24
CA GLU A 562 -4.90 -1.75 -13.35
C GLU A 562 -5.15 -2.31 -14.75
N MET A 563 -4.83 -1.53 -15.79
CA MET A 563 -5.04 -1.91 -17.19
C MET A 563 -3.77 -2.40 -17.89
N GLY A 564 -2.72 -2.75 -17.12
CA GLY A 564 -1.44 -3.23 -17.64
C GLY A 564 -0.38 -2.14 -17.81
N ARG A 565 0.81 -2.51 -18.31
CA ARG A 565 1.97 -1.62 -18.38
C ARG A 565 1.74 -0.33 -19.16
N HIS A 566 0.97 -0.40 -20.23
CA HIS A 566 0.65 0.80 -21.02
C HIS A 566 -0.13 1.85 -20.21
N TRP A 567 -0.88 1.44 -19.19
CA TRP A 567 -1.63 2.32 -18.29
C TRP A 567 -0.68 3.14 -17.43
N TYR A 568 0.35 2.50 -16.92
CA TYR A 568 1.43 3.14 -16.19
C TYR A 568 2.23 4.10 -17.10
N ASP A 569 2.71 3.63 -18.24
CA ASP A 569 3.54 4.42 -19.15
C ASP A 569 2.84 5.68 -19.65
N GLN A 570 1.51 5.67 -19.77
CA GLN A 570 0.72 6.83 -20.16
C GLN A 570 0.39 7.79 -19.01
N GLY A 571 0.86 7.51 -17.77
CA GLY A 571 0.63 8.35 -16.59
C GLY A 571 1.90 8.71 -15.83
N LYS A 572 3.10 8.59 -16.43
CA LYS A 572 4.39 8.95 -15.82
C LYS A 572 5.20 9.93 -16.67
N THR A 573 6.25 10.49 -16.10
CA THR A 573 7.18 11.43 -16.76
C THR A 573 6.43 12.53 -17.50
N THR A 574 6.69 12.73 -18.80
CA THR A 574 6.03 13.75 -19.65
C THR A 574 4.58 13.40 -20.03
N ALA A 575 4.05 12.27 -19.60
CA ALA A 575 2.64 11.89 -19.71
C ALA A 575 1.85 12.05 -18.39
N LYS A 576 2.49 12.48 -17.30
CA LYS A 576 1.92 12.54 -15.94
C LYS A 576 0.60 13.30 -15.85
N LYS A 577 0.39 14.33 -16.65
CA LYS A 577 -0.87 15.09 -16.67
C LYS A 577 -2.10 14.24 -17.02
N ASN A 578 -1.93 13.10 -17.70
CA ASN A 578 -3.04 12.20 -17.97
C ASN A 578 -3.67 11.68 -16.67
N THR A 579 -2.87 11.42 -15.64
CA THR A 579 -3.37 11.03 -14.31
C THR A 579 -4.38 12.06 -13.78
N PHE A 580 -4.04 13.33 -13.89
CA PHE A 580 -4.85 14.44 -13.34
C PHE A 580 -6.09 14.68 -14.20
N THR A 581 -5.95 14.66 -15.52
CA THR A 581 -7.10 14.84 -16.43
C THR A 581 -8.05 13.67 -16.36
N ASP A 582 -7.57 12.43 -16.22
CA ASP A 582 -8.40 11.25 -16.02
C ASP A 582 -9.27 11.37 -14.78
N PHE A 583 -8.70 11.79 -13.65
CA PHE A 583 -9.44 11.96 -12.41
C PHE A 583 -10.51 13.08 -12.53
N ILE A 584 -10.17 14.17 -13.17
CA ILE A 584 -11.10 15.27 -13.48
C ILE A 584 -12.23 14.77 -14.39
N ASP A 585 -11.93 13.98 -15.42
CA ASP A 585 -12.93 13.44 -16.34
C ASP A 585 -13.83 12.39 -15.66
N VAL A 586 -13.28 11.59 -14.73
CA VAL A 586 -14.08 10.72 -13.83
C VAL A 586 -15.02 11.56 -12.97
N ALA A 587 -14.53 12.63 -12.33
CA ALA A 587 -15.38 13.52 -11.52
C ALA A 587 -16.51 14.12 -12.36
N ARG A 588 -16.22 14.62 -13.56
CA ARG A 588 -17.25 15.11 -14.50
C ARG A 588 -18.24 14.03 -14.90
N HIS A 589 -17.77 12.83 -15.22
CA HIS A 589 -18.64 11.70 -15.56
C HIS A 589 -19.62 11.38 -14.43
N LEU A 590 -19.15 11.34 -13.18
CA LEU A 590 -20.00 11.08 -12.02
C LEU A 590 -21.04 12.18 -11.78
N ILE A 591 -20.67 13.45 -12.05
CA ILE A 591 -21.58 14.60 -11.99
C ILE A 591 -22.62 14.54 -13.13
N ASP A 592 -22.16 14.36 -14.37
CA ASP A 592 -23.02 14.38 -15.56
C ASP A 592 -24.01 13.23 -15.59
N THR A 593 -23.63 12.07 -15.03
CA THR A 593 -24.51 10.89 -14.91
C THR A 593 -25.36 10.88 -13.66
N GLY A 594 -25.25 11.91 -12.81
CA GLY A 594 -26.12 12.14 -11.66
C GLY A 594 -25.78 11.32 -10.41
N TRP A 595 -24.57 10.74 -10.35
CA TRP A 595 -24.09 10.08 -9.13
C TRP A 595 -23.85 11.10 -8.02
N THR A 596 -23.33 12.29 -8.35
CA THR A 596 -23.04 13.37 -7.40
C THR A 596 -23.22 14.75 -8.05
N SER A 597 -22.86 15.81 -7.31
CA SER A 597 -22.78 17.18 -7.79
C SER A 597 -21.53 17.87 -7.20
N PRO A 598 -21.01 18.97 -7.78
CA PRO A 598 -19.80 19.61 -7.30
C PRO A 598 -19.81 20.00 -5.82
N ASP A 599 -20.98 20.40 -5.29
CA ASP A 599 -21.19 20.76 -3.89
C ASP A 599 -21.29 19.55 -2.95
N ARG A 600 -21.24 18.32 -3.48
CA ARG A 600 -21.36 17.04 -2.77
C ARG A 600 -20.24 16.05 -3.12
N LEU A 601 -19.18 16.52 -3.75
CA LEU A 601 -18.03 15.70 -4.16
C LEU A 601 -16.80 16.10 -3.35
N VAL A 602 -16.25 15.16 -2.60
CA VAL A 602 -14.93 15.29 -1.95
C VAL A 602 -13.96 14.36 -2.66
N ALA A 603 -12.75 14.85 -2.96
CA ALA A 603 -11.64 14.04 -3.46
C ALA A 603 -10.67 13.69 -2.32
N SER A 604 -10.05 12.50 -2.37
CA SER A 604 -9.02 12.07 -1.43
C SER A 604 -7.90 11.30 -2.13
N GLY A 605 -6.68 11.47 -1.63
CA GLY A 605 -5.50 10.74 -2.09
C GLY A 605 -4.28 11.05 -1.24
N GLY A 606 -3.41 10.05 -1.07
CA GLY A 606 -2.22 10.13 -0.23
C GLY A 606 -0.92 10.03 -1.02
N SER A 607 0.19 10.57 -0.48
CA SER A 607 1.53 10.45 -1.08
C SER A 607 1.55 11.00 -2.53
N ALA A 608 1.86 10.18 -3.52
CA ALA A 608 1.72 10.53 -4.93
C ALA A 608 0.25 10.81 -5.34
N GLY A 609 -0.74 10.17 -4.69
CA GLY A 609 -2.15 10.56 -4.79
C GLY A 609 -2.41 11.94 -4.19
N GLY A 610 -1.59 12.41 -3.24
CA GLY A 610 -1.58 13.77 -2.74
C GLY A 610 -1.09 14.78 -3.79
N LEU A 611 -0.13 14.42 -4.64
CA LEU A 611 0.22 15.21 -5.83
C LEU A 611 -1.01 15.36 -6.76
N LEU A 612 -1.72 14.24 -7.00
CA LEU A 612 -2.97 14.26 -7.76
C LEU A 612 -3.97 15.25 -7.12
N MET A 613 -4.15 15.19 -5.80
CA MET A 613 -5.05 16.10 -5.06
C MET A 613 -4.66 17.57 -5.22
N GLY A 614 -3.39 17.90 -5.08
CA GLY A 614 -2.87 19.26 -5.27
C GLY A 614 -3.01 19.75 -6.72
N ALA A 615 -2.77 18.88 -7.69
CA ALA A 615 -2.91 19.22 -9.12
C ALA A 615 -4.37 19.49 -9.50
N ILE A 616 -5.34 18.64 -9.10
CA ILE A 616 -6.75 18.87 -9.40
C ILE A 616 -7.32 20.10 -8.66
N ALA A 617 -6.80 20.42 -7.47
CA ALA A 617 -7.16 21.64 -6.76
C ALA A 617 -6.84 22.89 -7.59
N ASN A 618 -5.74 22.88 -8.35
CA ASN A 618 -5.37 23.99 -9.23
C ASN A 618 -6.08 23.92 -10.58
N MET A 619 -6.33 22.73 -11.14
CA MET A 619 -6.81 22.55 -12.51
C MET A 619 -8.33 22.62 -12.65
N ALA A 620 -9.08 22.18 -11.63
CA ALA A 620 -10.55 22.10 -11.67
C ALA A 620 -11.18 22.28 -10.27
N PRO A 621 -10.85 23.37 -9.54
CA PRO A 621 -11.32 23.58 -8.19
C PRO A 621 -12.85 23.60 -8.06
N GLU A 622 -13.55 23.99 -9.13
CA GLU A 622 -15.01 24.09 -9.19
C GLU A 622 -15.77 22.76 -9.15
N LEU A 623 -15.07 21.65 -9.31
CA LEU A 623 -15.70 20.32 -9.31
C LEU A 623 -15.84 19.73 -7.91
N PHE A 624 -15.17 20.28 -6.89
CA PHE A 624 -15.06 19.66 -5.58
C PHE A 624 -15.55 20.59 -4.47
N ALA A 625 -16.30 20.03 -3.52
CA ALA A 625 -16.64 20.71 -2.26
C ALA A 625 -15.45 20.69 -1.28
N GLY A 626 -14.65 19.64 -1.30
CA GLY A 626 -13.46 19.48 -0.48
C GLY A 626 -12.42 18.55 -1.06
N ILE A 627 -11.19 18.65 -0.57
CA ILE A 627 -10.04 17.80 -0.92
C ILE A 627 -9.33 17.43 0.39
N SER A 628 -9.22 16.11 0.66
CA SER A 628 -8.37 15.54 1.71
C SER A 628 -7.08 15.02 1.07
N ALA A 629 -5.94 15.56 1.50
CA ALA A 629 -4.62 15.23 0.97
C ALA A 629 -3.75 14.70 2.12
N GLU A 630 -3.43 13.41 2.08
CA GLU A 630 -2.67 12.70 3.12
C GLU A 630 -1.21 12.58 2.69
N VAL A 631 -0.28 12.98 3.58
CA VAL A 631 1.18 13.00 3.32
C VAL A 631 1.51 13.44 1.87
N PRO A 632 0.97 14.59 1.40
CA PRO A 632 0.85 14.88 -0.03
C PRO A 632 2.15 15.39 -0.64
N PHE A 633 2.54 14.82 -1.79
CA PHE A 633 3.69 15.22 -2.59
C PHE A 633 3.37 16.48 -3.42
N VAL A 634 3.29 17.64 -2.78
CA VAL A 634 2.75 18.88 -3.37
C VAL A 634 3.78 19.95 -3.71
N ASP A 635 5.03 19.80 -3.28
CA ASP A 635 6.17 20.64 -3.66
C ASP A 635 7.13 19.84 -4.59
N ALA A 636 6.52 19.05 -5.47
CA ALA A 636 7.17 18.02 -6.26
C ALA A 636 8.36 18.53 -7.08
N LEU A 637 8.23 19.70 -7.73
CA LEU A 637 9.33 20.26 -8.51
C LEU A 637 10.54 20.59 -7.63
N THR A 638 10.33 21.19 -6.46
CA THR A 638 11.41 21.48 -5.52
C THR A 638 12.11 20.21 -5.07
N SER A 639 11.36 19.20 -4.62
CA SER A 639 11.93 17.96 -4.08
C SER A 639 12.70 17.19 -5.15
N ILE A 640 12.19 17.09 -6.38
CA ILE A 640 12.87 16.37 -7.48
C ILE A 640 14.08 17.12 -8.05
N LEU A 641 14.24 18.41 -7.75
CA LEU A 641 15.45 19.18 -8.07
C LEU A 641 16.58 19.02 -7.05
N MET A 642 16.36 18.33 -5.93
CA MET A 642 17.29 18.22 -4.80
C MET A 642 17.77 16.75 -4.66
N PRO A 643 18.84 16.33 -5.36
CA PRO A 643 19.28 14.92 -5.36
C PRO A 643 19.76 14.42 -4.00
N GLU A 644 20.04 15.34 -3.06
CA GLU A 644 20.41 15.01 -1.68
C GLU A 644 19.23 14.57 -0.81
N LEU A 645 17.99 14.80 -1.25
CA LEU A 645 16.82 14.36 -0.50
C LEU A 645 16.54 12.86 -0.70
N PRO A 646 15.93 12.22 0.30
CA PRO A 646 15.48 10.83 0.17
C PRO A 646 14.65 10.62 -1.11
N LEU A 647 14.85 9.49 -1.77
CA LEU A 647 14.15 9.02 -2.97
C LEU A 647 14.40 9.82 -4.26
N THR A 648 14.88 11.06 -4.24
CA THR A 648 14.88 11.96 -5.42
C THR A 648 15.49 11.32 -6.67
N VAL A 649 16.69 10.73 -6.59
CA VAL A 649 17.38 10.21 -7.78
C VAL A 649 16.64 9.02 -8.41
N ILE A 650 16.13 8.09 -7.60
CA ILE A 650 15.32 6.95 -8.09
C ILE A 650 13.97 7.41 -8.66
N GLU A 651 13.44 8.53 -8.18
CA GLU A 651 12.16 9.10 -8.61
C GLU A 651 12.24 9.79 -9.98
N TRP A 652 13.44 10.08 -10.51
CA TRP A 652 13.58 10.65 -11.86
C TRP A 652 13.00 9.75 -12.97
N GLU A 653 12.95 8.44 -12.76
CA GLU A 653 12.32 7.52 -13.71
C GLU A 653 10.77 7.53 -13.64
N GLU A 654 10.20 8.03 -12.55
CA GLU A 654 8.75 8.21 -12.39
C GLU A 654 8.30 9.61 -12.86
N TRP A 655 8.99 10.65 -12.37
CA TRP A 655 8.57 12.04 -12.60
C TRP A 655 9.29 12.70 -13.77
N GLY A 656 10.45 12.19 -14.18
CA GLY A 656 11.42 12.80 -15.05
C GLY A 656 12.54 13.48 -14.26
N ASP A 657 13.63 13.82 -14.94
CA ASP A 657 14.80 14.51 -14.38
C ASP A 657 14.77 16.01 -14.69
N PRO A 658 14.14 16.85 -13.85
CA PRO A 658 14.07 18.30 -14.10
C PRO A 658 15.39 19.02 -13.81
N LEU A 659 16.33 18.37 -13.12
CA LEU A 659 17.64 18.96 -12.81
C LEU A 659 18.52 19.07 -14.04
N HIS A 660 18.50 18.03 -14.91
CA HIS A 660 19.36 17.94 -16.08
C HIS A 660 18.63 18.20 -17.39
N ASP A 661 17.29 18.05 -17.43
CA ASP A 661 16.49 18.24 -18.64
C ASP A 661 15.54 19.44 -18.52
N PRO A 662 15.77 20.52 -19.28
CA PRO A 662 14.93 21.72 -19.25
C PRO A 662 13.50 21.48 -19.77
N GLU A 663 13.24 20.49 -20.63
CA GLU A 663 11.88 20.17 -21.11
C GLU A 663 11.09 19.48 -20.00
N VAL A 664 11.72 18.57 -19.27
CA VAL A 664 11.14 17.95 -18.07
C VAL A 664 10.87 19.00 -16.99
N TYR A 665 11.83 19.91 -16.75
CA TYR A 665 11.64 21.01 -15.79
C TYR A 665 10.39 21.83 -16.12
N GLU A 666 10.23 22.31 -17.35
CA GLU A 666 9.07 23.10 -17.75
C GLU A 666 7.78 22.27 -17.69
N TYR A 667 7.84 20.97 -17.99
CA TYR A 667 6.68 20.09 -17.88
C TYR A 667 6.25 19.93 -16.43
N MET A 668 7.16 19.58 -15.51
CA MET A 668 6.87 19.45 -14.08
C MET A 668 6.38 20.76 -13.48
N ARG A 669 7.05 21.89 -13.80
CA ARG A 669 6.63 23.22 -13.35
C ARG A 669 5.19 23.55 -13.74
N SER A 670 4.72 23.02 -14.86
CA SER A 670 3.37 23.29 -15.39
C SER A 670 2.25 22.56 -14.64
N TYR A 671 2.56 21.66 -13.70
CA TYR A 671 1.56 20.94 -12.90
C TYR A 671 1.87 20.83 -11.40
N SER A 672 3.12 21.06 -10.98
CA SER A 672 3.53 20.97 -9.57
C SER A 672 2.62 21.85 -8.70
N PRO A 673 1.96 21.29 -7.68
CA PRO A 673 0.88 22.00 -6.99
C PRO A 673 1.31 23.31 -6.34
N TYR A 674 2.44 23.34 -5.66
CA TYR A 674 2.93 24.50 -4.93
C TYR A 674 3.18 25.70 -5.86
N GLU A 675 3.82 25.49 -7.00
CA GLU A 675 4.13 26.53 -7.98
C GLU A 675 2.89 27.07 -8.72
N ASN A 676 1.84 26.27 -8.80
CA ASN A 676 0.63 26.60 -9.57
C ASN A 676 -0.55 27.11 -8.73
N VAL A 677 -0.33 27.40 -7.44
CA VAL A 677 -1.34 28.08 -6.63
C VAL A 677 -1.59 29.48 -7.18
N THR A 678 -2.84 29.78 -7.53
CA THR A 678 -3.29 31.06 -8.09
C THR A 678 -4.51 31.60 -7.35
N GLU A 679 -4.91 32.85 -7.63
CA GLU A 679 -6.18 33.38 -7.12
C GLU A 679 -7.36 32.64 -7.79
N ALA A 680 -7.94 31.68 -7.07
CA ALA A 680 -9.08 30.88 -7.50
C ALA A 680 -10.02 30.59 -6.32
N ALA A 681 -11.25 30.17 -6.62
CA ALA A 681 -12.17 29.70 -5.59
C ALA A 681 -11.85 28.23 -5.27
N TYR A 682 -10.87 28.01 -4.42
CA TYR A 682 -10.50 26.66 -3.98
C TYR A 682 -11.60 26.02 -3.14
N PRO A 683 -11.76 24.67 -3.24
CA PRO A 683 -12.59 23.91 -2.29
C PRO A 683 -11.99 24.00 -0.87
N GLN A 684 -12.69 23.46 0.12
CA GLN A 684 -12.08 23.25 1.44
C GLN A 684 -10.95 22.23 1.32
N ILE A 685 -9.80 22.50 1.94
CA ILE A 685 -8.63 21.61 1.85
C ILE A 685 -8.22 21.19 3.26
N LEU A 686 -8.03 19.88 3.46
CA LEU A 686 -7.37 19.30 4.61
C LEU A 686 -6.09 18.63 4.14
N ALA A 687 -4.95 19.09 4.63
CA ALA A 687 -3.65 18.43 4.46
C ALA A 687 -3.25 17.76 5.79
N VAL A 688 -2.94 16.48 5.75
CA VAL A 688 -2.43 15.70 6.90
C VAL A 688 -1.01 15.25 6.57
N THR A 689 -0.08 15.37 7.52
CA THR A 689 1.33 14.98 7.32
C THR A 689 1.97 14.51 8.62
N SER A 690 3.18 13.98 8.54
CA SER A 690 3.97 13.51 9.69
C SER A 690 5.36 14.14 9.71
N LEU A 691 5.84 14.53 10.88
CA LEU A 691 7.11 15.24 11.04
C LEU A 691 8.33 14.39 10.63
N ASN A 692 8.27 13.07 10.87
CA ASN A 692 9.37 12.15 10.60
C ASN A 692 9.24 11.43 9.25
N ASP A 693 8.31 11.87 8.40
CA ASP A 693 8.13 11.31 7.06
C ASP A 693 9.40 11.53 6.21
N THR A 694 10.02 10.42 5.79
CA THR A 694 11.24 10.41 4.96
C THR A 694 10.94 10.25 3.47
N ARG A 695 9.70 9.91 3.11
CA ARG A 695 9.28 9.69 1.72
C ARG A 695 8.68 10.94 1.09
N VAL A 696 7.83 11.64 1.84
CA VAL A 696 7.26 12.94 1.47
C VAL A 696 7.42 13.87 2.66
N LEU A 697 8.39 14.75 2.57
CA LEU A 697 8.74 15.59 3.71
C LEU A 697 7.59 16.49 4.17
N TYR A 698 7.38 16.60 5.48
CA TYR A 698 6.34 17.44 6.10
C TYR A 698 6.34 18.89 5.59
N VAL A 699 7.49 19.38 5.12
CA VAL A 699 7.65 20.75 4.61
C VAL A 699 6.80 21.00 3.37
N GLU A 700 6.54 20.00 2.55
CA GLU A 700 5.76 20.13 1.32
C GLU A 700 4.31 20.57 1.61
N PRO A 701 3.49 19.83 2.37
CA PRO A 701 2.16 20.29 2.73
C PRO A 701 2.17 21.55 3.59
N ALA A 702 3.17 21.77 4.45
CA ALA A 702 3.28 23.00 5.25
C ALA A 702 3.43 24.25 4.36
N LYS A 703 4.32 24.21 3.38
CA LYS A 703 4.51 25.27 2.38
C LYS A 703 3.26 25.45 1.52
N TRP A 704 2.67 24.35 1.07
CA TRP A 704 1.48 24.37 0.22
C TRP A 704 0.29 25.03 0.91
N VAL A 705 0.00 24.67 2.16
CA VAL A 705 -1.08 25.29 2.95
C VAL A 705 -0.81 26.78 3.20
N ALA A 706 0.43 27.16 3.51
CA ALA A 706 0.80 28.56 3.63
C ALA A 706 0.52 29.35 2.34
N ARG A 707 0.88 28.77 1.18
CA ARG A 707 0.66 29.35 -0.14
C ARG A 707 -0.83 29.47 -0.52
N LEU A 708 -1.62 28.44 -0.22
CA LEU A 708 -3.07 28.43 -0.44
C LEU A 708 -3.77 29.54 0.36
N ARG A 709 -3.37 29.75 1.62
CA ARG A 709 -3.95 30.80 2.46
C ARG A 709 -3.60 32.21 2.00
N GLU A 710 -2.46 32.42 1.33
CA GLU A 710 -2.13 33.72 0.73
C GLU A 710 -3.17 34.18 -0.30
N VAL A 711 -3.72 33.24 -1.05
CA VAL A 711 -4.76 33.51 -2.05
C VAL A 711 -6.18 33.36 -1.50
N GLY A 712 -6.31 33.20 -0.17
CA GLY A 712 -7.60 33.21 0.53
C GLY A 712 -8.31 31.83 0.55
N ALA A 713 -7.62 30.74 0.22
CA ALA A 713 -8.19 29.40 0.33
C ALA A 713 -8.44 28.99 1.79
N ASN A 714 -9.52 28.22 2.03
CA ASN A 714 -9.78 27.59 3.32
C ASN A 714 -9.00 26.27 3.39
N ALA A 715 -7.77 26.33 3.90
CA ALA A 715 -6.87 25.19 4.00
C ALA A 715 -6.47 24.95 5.46
N LEU A 716 -6.53 23.70 5.90
CA LEU A 716 -6.12 23.22 7.21
C LEU A 716 -4.89 22.32 7.05
N LEU A 717 -3.97 22.42 8.02
CA LEU A 717 -2.82 21.54 8.15
C LEU A 717 -2.90 20.79 9.48
N LYS A 718 -2.75 19.47 9.45
CA LYS A 718 -2.53 18.65 10.63
C LYS A 718 -1.20 17.91 10.48
N THR A 719 -0.31 18.08 11.44
CA THR A 719 0.98 17.38 11.46
C THR A 719 1.02 16.41 12.64
N GLU A 720 1.23 15.13 12.36
CA GLU A 720 1.56 14.16 13.40
C GLU A 720 3.04 14.33 13.80
N MET A 721 3.29 14.68 15.06
CA MET A 721 4.61 15.17 15.49
C MET A 721 5.63 14.08 15.77
N VAL A 722 5.21 12.81 15.87
CA VAL A 722 6.08 11.68 16.25
C VAL A 722 6.09 10.56 15.21
N ALA A 723 5.23 10.61 14.20
CA ALA A 723 5.05 9.56 13.20
C ALA A 723 5.87 9.79 11.92
N GLY A 724 6.01 8.74 11.12
CA GLY A 724 6.56 8.74 9.76
C GLY A 724 5.46 8.69 8.68
N HIS A 725 5.82 8.21 7.47
CA HIS A 725 4.93 8.20 6.30
C HIS A 725 3.61 7.42 6.50
N GLY A 726 3.62 6.41 7.35
CA GLY A 726 2.46 5.57 7.65
C GLY A 726 1.49 6.14 8.69
N GLY A 727 1.71 7.36 9.20
CA GLY A 727 0.89 7.95 10.28
C GLY A 727 1.20 7.39 11.66
N ALA A 728 0.28 7.57 12.61
CA ALA A 728 0.45 7.15 13.99
C ALA A 728 0.59 5.62 14.13
N SER A 729 1.50 5.20 14.99
CA SER A 729 1.66 3.78 15.31
C SER A 729 0.60 3.29 16.29
N GLY A 730 0.24 2.00 16.19
CA GLY A 730 -0.81 1.42 17.01
C GLY A 730 -2.22 1.58 16.42
N ARG A 731 -3.04 0.51 16.56
CA ARG A 731 -4.34 0.45 15.87
C ARG A 731 -5.36 1.47 16.36
N TYR A 732 -5.35 1.82 17.67
CA TYR A 732 -6.34 2.76 18.19
C TYR A 732 -6.08 4.19 17.74
N ASP A 733 -4.81 4.60 17.64
CA ASP A 733 -4.45 5.93 17.16
C ASP A 733 -4.69 6.03 15.65
N ALA A 734 -4.38 4.99 14.87
CA ALA A 734 -4.76 4.92 13.46
C ALA A 734 -6.29 5.02 13.26
N TRP A 735 -7.11 4.38 14.11
CA TRP A 735 -8.57 4.53 14.03
C TRP A 735 -9.04 5.94 14.39
N LYS A 736 -8.35 6.66 15.29
CA LYS A 736 -8.65 8.07 15.61
C LYS A 736 -8.31 8.99 14.44
N GLU A 737 -7.19 8.74 13.74
CA GLU A 737 -6.83 9.49 12.53
C GLU A 737 -7.90 9.31 11.45
N ILE A 738 -8.30 8.09 11.15
CA ILE A 738 -9.40 7.81 10.21
C ILE A 738 -10.70 8.50 10.66
N ALA A 739 -11.01 8.47 11.94
CA ALA A 739 -12.22 9.11 12.47
C ALA A 739 -12.18 10.63 12.34
N PHE A 740 -11.02 11.25 12.51
CA PHE A 740 -10.81 12.68 12.29
C PHE A 740 -11.05 13.06 10.82
N GLU A 741 -10.43 12.36 9.89
CA GLU A 741 -10.57 12.63 8.46
C GLU A 741 -12.00 12.41 7.97
N TYR A 742 -12.63 11.28 8.36
CA TYR A 742 -14.01 10.99 7.98
C TYR A 742 -14.99 12.01 8.57
N ALA A 743 -14.76 12.48 9.79
CA ALA A 743 -15.59 13.51 10.37
C ALA A 743 -15.51 14.82 9.57
N TRP A 744 -14.29 15.22 9.13
CA TRP A 744 -14.11 16.39 8.28
C TRP A 744 -14.76 16.19 6.90
N ILE A 745 -14.60 15.02 6.26
CA ILE A 745 -15.24 14.70 4.98
C ILE A 745 -16.75 14.79 5.10
N LEU A 746 -17.33 14.21 6.16
CA LEU A 746 -18.78 14.24 6.42
C LEU A 746 -19.30 15.64 6.65
N ASP A 747 -18.52 16.50 7.30
CA ASP A 747 -18.89 17.90 7.53
C ASP A 747 -18.94 18.67 6.20
N VAL A 748 -17.90 18.54 5.38
CA VAL A 748 -17.87 19.12 4.02
C VAL A 748 -19.04 18.64 3.16
N LEU A 749 -19.43 17.40 3.28
CA LEU A 749 -20.54 16.78 2.55
C LEU A 749 -21.93 17.09 3.17
N GLY A 750 -22.00 17.82 4.29
CA GLY A 750 -23.24 18.12 5.01
C GLY A 750 -23.90 16.87 5.59
N ARG A 751 -23.08 15.95 6.14
CA ARG A 751 -23.52 14.68 6.74
C ARG A 751 -23.08 14.52 8.20
N SER A 752 -22.51 15.56 8.81
CA SER A 752 -22.00 15.53 10.18
C SER A 752 -23.10 15.34 11.25
N ASP A 753 -24.35 15.73 10.94
CA ASP A 753 -25.50 15.60 11.87
C ASP A 753 -26.20 14.22 11.82
N ILE A 754 -25.73 13.29 10.97
CA ILE A 754 -26.37 11.97 10.84
C ILE A 754 -25.84 11.03 11.90
N GLU A 755 -26.71 10.68 12.85
CA GLU A 755 -26.43 9.66 13.87
C GLU A 755 -26.70 8.25 13.30
N ILE A 756 -25.85 7.29 13.64
CA ILE A 756 -26.00 5.87 13.31
C ILE A 756 -26.18 5.11 14.61
N GLU A 757 -27.17 4.22 14.65
CA GLU A 757 -27.30 3.26 15.75
C GLU A 757 -26.14 2.24 15.64
N ALA A 758 -25.23 2.26 16.65
CA ALA A 758 -24.01 1.43 16.69
C ALA A 758 -24.31 -0.06 16.99
#